data_579ed8fa2877857e1e90ff481a02818f
#
_entry.id   579ed8fa2877857e1e90ff481a02818f
#
_cell.length_a   1.000
_cell.length_b   1.000
_cell.length_c   1.000
_cell.angle_alpha   90.00
_cell.angle_beta   90.00
_cell.angle_gamma   90.00
#
_symmetry.space_group_name_H-M   'P 1'
#
loop_
_entity.id
_entity.type
_entity.pdbx_description
1 polymer ?
#
loop_
_entity_poly.entity_id
_entity_poly.type
_entity_poly.pdbx_seq_one_letter_code
_entity_poly.pdbx_strand_id
1 'polypeptide(L)'
;MHGSISEEPSTHAELELLYVLEGAVNVQVEQKTTFLKAEDSLVVNANKKHSIKEVDNPLVMRLLFDYMMVCDYFQGQDVLFWCNSSGSENERYKELRLMLKRLLKHYVESENYTQTFRFQADCYGILDHLTANFMVKAADLQGNEEGDRYEERLSQINNYINLNYDQPISMKELSEKLYLSNGYLSRFFKKNYGMSFANYLTNVRILHAVDELLYTDVPVTRVAYDCGFTSAALFNKVFKKTHGVTPTEFRRRANIKEKDKKDSPDTKAIEKRVEQNVFREEQQETLEEHVSGVYTEENRFSVAESRELPPFWGDTINFGNASNLLHSSMREHLMILKSALNFTYVRFWSIFSKEFYILPNQEYYDFSQIDSVLDFVQEQGMKPYIELGMKPNTIHYEIGNTHKQEEERFSLEQWERLMKAFMRHLSTRYGQHMLDEWRMELWFDEDYRNDRQYWDDYLDRFDITYRAVKSCNEEIRLGGYGIRMDYGVEARRDFLMRWGKRECRPDFISIMYYAYERGEDGRDIYAHRSTDNENFIHFMNREKAGLTAAGFGDLPVYVCEWNFTPSVRNYINDSTFKGAYIVKNIIDLYGEVQSMGYGAGSDRMYSFYDTPDLLFGGTGLITKEAVLKPAAFAYDFMNRLFPYYVGKSDHYLITTDRHNNYSIVCHNQQILNYNYYLTPETAIDKENIWKYFEDRKSLKIHLHLEGLKEGWYRMKIYRISEKHGSILDIWQEMGYENELSRNDIKYFRRICEPYLTIRKVQTNKDHLMLDEVLSPNEICLIRIRYIGEEAI
;
A
#
# COMPACT_ATOMS: atom_id res chain seq x y z
N MET A 1 -32.26 4.35 -12.34
CA MET A 1 -31.08 4.65 -13.15
C MET A 1 -30.78 6.15 -13.33
N HIS A 2 -31.65 7.10 -13.03
CA HIS A 2 -31.35 8.53 -13.13
C HIS A 2 -31.52 9.17 -11.75
N GLY A 3 -30.44 9.32 -11.02
CA GLY A 3 -30.42 10.00 -9.74
C GLY A 3 -29.13 10.76 -9.58
N SER A 4 -29.17 11.93 -8.95
CA SER A 4 -28.00 12.62 -8.46
C SER A 4 -27.20 11.67 -7.58
N ILE A 5 -25.89 11.66 -7.74
CA ILE A 5 -24.98 10.94 -6.84
C ILE A 5 -25.20 11.51 -5.44
N SER A 6 -25.56 10.67 -4.46
CA SER A 6 -25.76 11.13 -3.08
C SER A 6 -24.43 11.17 -2.36
N GLU A 7 -24.04 12.34 -1.89
CA GLU A 7 -22.86 12.50 -1.01
C GLU A 7 -23.14 11.97 0.42
N GLU A 8 -24.41 11.74 0.78
CA GLU A 8 -24.76 11.20 2.10
C GLU A 8 -24.43 9.69 2.17
N PRO A 9 -23.74 9.24 3.22
CA PRO A 9 -23.42 7.84 3.39
C PRO A 9 -24.67 6.96 3.45
N SER A 10 -24.72 5.94 2.61
CA SER A 10 -25.79 4.94 2.53
C SER A 10 -25.29 3.55 2.91
N THR A 11 -26.21 2.69 3.33
CA THR A 11 -25.96 1.26 3.57
C THR A 11 -27.16 0.50 3.04
N HIS A 12 -26.95 -0.51 2.22
CA HIS A 12 -28.00 -1.32 1.61
C HIS A 12 -27.59 -2.80 1.56
N ALA A 13 -28.56 -3.68 1.36
CA ALA A 13 -28.37 -5.13 1.38
C ALA A 13 -27.87 -5.70 0.04
N GLU A 14 -27.91 -4.92 -1.02
CA GLU A 14 -27.51 -5.32 -2.35
C GLU A 14 -25.99 -5.26 -2.53
N LEU A 15 -25.49 -6.10 -3.44
CA LEU A 15 -24.17 -5.98 -4.02
C LEU A 15 -24.20 -4.89 -5.10
N GLU A 16 -23.36 -3.87 -4.99
CA GLU A 16 -23.36 -2.76 -5.94
C GLU A 16 -22.09 -2.78 -6.79
N LEU A 17 -22.26 -2.78 -8.11
CA LEU A 17 -21.18 -2.60 -9.06
C LEU A 17 -21.27 -1.17 -9.65
N LEU A 18 -20.20 -0.40 -9.42
CA LEU A 18 -20.00 0.93 -9.97
C LEU A 18 -19.11 0.85 -11.21
N TYR A 19 -19.45 1.60 -12.25
CA TYR A 19 -18.63 1.77 -13.45
C TYR A 19 -18.67 3.22 -13.91
N VAL A 20 -17.49 3.86 -14.00
CA VAL A 20 -17.36 5.26 -14.41
C VAL A 20 -17.23 5.34 -15.93
N LEU A 21 -18.19 5.96 -16.60
CA LEU A 21 -18.18 6.18 -18.06
C LEU A 21 -17.39 7.44 -18.44
N GLU A 22 -17.57 8.52 -17.67
CA GLU A 22 -16.90 9.81 -17.88
C GLU A 22 -16.55 10.46 -16.55
N GLY A 23 -15.49 11.29 -16.56
CA GLY A 23 -15.09 12.06 -15.38
C GLY A 23 -14.45 11.21 -14.31
N ALA A 24 -14.60 11.62 -13.05
CA ALA A 24 -14.03 10.92 -11.91
C ALA A 24 -14.87 11.06 -10.65
N VAL A 25 -14.79 10.04 -9.78
CA VAL A 25 -15.46 10.02 -8.47
C VAL A 25 -14.53 9.52 -7.38
N ASN A 26 -14.74 9.99 -6.16
CA ASN A 26 -14.21 9.37 -4.95
C ASN A 26 -15.30 8.50 -4.32
N VAL A 27 -15.06 7.22 -4.22
CA VAL A 27 -15.95 6.26 -3.55
C VAL A 27 -15.35 5.93 -2.18
N GLN A 28 -16.04 6.33 -1.14
CA GLN A 28 -15.69 5.97 0.22
C GLN A 28 -16.51 4.74 0.64
N VAL A 29 -15.84 3.63 0.92
CA VAL A 29 -16.45 2.42 1.49
C VAL A 29 -15.91 2.24 2.90
N GLU A 30 -16.78 2.35 3.90
CA GLU A 30 -16.39 2.39 5.32
C GLU A 30 -15.35 3.49 5.57
N GLN A 31 -14.09 3.13 5.71
CA GLN A 31 -12.99 4.07 5.98
C GLN A 31 -12.07 4.26 4.78
N LYS A 32 -12.23 3.46 3.72
CA LYS A 32 -11.37 3.49 2.54
C LYS A 32 -11.98 4.36 1.45
N THR A 33 -11.23 5.35 0.98
CA THR A 33 -11.58 6.15 -0.18
C THR A 33 -10.81 5.64 -1.40
N THR A 34 -11.52 5.32 -2.47
CA THR A 34 -10.96 4.89 -3.75
C THR A 34 -11.29 5.95 -4.79
N PHE A 35 -10.29 6.44 -5.49
CA PHE A 35 -10.46 7.33 -6.63
C PHE A 35 -10.68 6.48 -7.89
N LEU A 36 -11.79 6.73 -8.59
CA LEU A 36 -12.15 6.07 -9.84
C LEU A 36 -12.21 7.11 -10.95
N LYS A 37 -11.50 6.87 -12.03
CA LYS A 37 -11.56 7.64 -13.29
C LYS A 37 -12.42 6.93 -14.33
N ALA A 38 -12.60 7.55 -15.49
CA ALA A 38 -13.30 6.91 -16.62
C ALA A 38 -12.71 5.54 -16.92
N GLU A 39 -13.57 4.56 -17.21
CA GLU A 39 -13.27 3.14 -17.44
C GLU A 39 -13.00 2.30 -16.17
N ASP A 40 -12.98 2.89 -14.99
CA ASP A 40 -12.82 2.17 -13.74
C ASP A 40 -14.13 1.56 -13.24
N SER A 41 -13.99 0.40 -12.58
CA SER A 41 -15.08 -0.31 -11.91
C SER A 41 -14.72 -0.68 -10.48
N LEU A 42 -15.72 -0.66 -9.59
CA LEU A 42 -15.59 -1.01 -8.19
C LEU A 42 -16.84 -1.77 -7.73
N VAL A 43 -16.66 -2.87 -7.00
CA VAL A 43 -17.75 -3.53 -6.29
C VAL A 43 -17.78 -3.07 -4.83
N VAL A 44 -18.94 -2.59 -4.41
CA VAL A 44 -19.27 -2.36 -3.01
C VAL A 44 -20.07 -3.55 -2.50
N ASN A 45 -19.49 -4.28 -1.55
CA ASN A 45 -20.13 -5.45 -0.98
C ASN A 45 -21.37 -5.08 -0.15
N ALA A 46 -22.31 -6.02 -0.06
CA ALA A 46 -23.55 -5.85 0.68
C ALA A 46 -23.31 -5.42 2.14
N ASN A 47 -24.21 -4.61 2.67
CA ASN A 47 -24.19 -4.10 4.05
C ASN A 47 -22.97 -3.22 4.40
N LYS A 48 -22.17 -2.79 3.43
CA LYS A 48 -21.07 -1.86 3.66
C LYS A 48 -21.54 -0.41 3.53
N LYS A 49 -21.20 0.41 4.54
CA LYS A 49 -21.49 1.85 4.52
C LYS A 49 -20.60 2.52 3.50
N HIS A 50 -21.20 3.24 2.55
CA HIS A 50 -20.44 3.92 1.50
C HIS A 50 -21.09 5.24 1.08
N SER A 51 -20.28 6.10 0.43
CA SER A 51 -20.71 7.34 -0.20
C SER A 51 -19.92 7.58 -1.47
N ILE A 52 -20.53 8.30 -2.43
CA ILE A 52 -19.87 8.62 -3.70
C ILE A 52 -19.82 10.14 -3.80
N LYS A 53 -18.62 10.69 -3.95
CA LYS A 53 -18.40 12.12 -4.11
C LYS A 53 -17.93 12.43 -5.52
N GLU A 54 -18.62 13.35 -6.17
CA GLU A 54 -18.26 13.85 -7.51
C GLU A 54 -16.94 14.62 -7.47
N VAL A 55 -16.08 14.39 -8.45
CA VAL A 55 -14.80 15.09 -8.59
C VAL A 55 -14.75 15.87 -9.90
N ASP A 56 -15.10 15.26 -11.05
CA ASP A 56 -15.01 15.88 -12.37
C ASP A 56 -16.22 15.50 -13.22
N ASN A 57 -17.38 16.14 -12.97
CA ASN A 57 -18.63 15.96 -13.70
C ASN A 57 -18.90 14.51 -14.18
N PRO A 58 -18.91 13.54 -13.26
CA PRO A 58 -18.89 12.12 -13.60
C PRO A 58 -20.20 11.63 -14.23
N LEU A 59 -20.06 10.62 -15.08
CA LEU A 59 -21.18 9.78 -15.52
C LEU A 59 -20.90 8.36 -15.04
N VAL A 60 -21.71 7.87 -14.09
CA VAL A 60 -21.49 6.58 -13.41
C VAL A 60 -22.68 5.66 -13.63
N MET A 61 -22.42 4.44 -14.09
CA MET A 61 -23.38 3.35 -14.10
C MET A 61 -23.35 2.64 -12.75
N ARG A 62 -24.52 2.37 -12.18
CA ARG A 62 -24.68 1.60 -10.94
C ARG A 62 -25.57 0.40 -11.21
N LEU A 63 -25.07 -0.79 -10.94
CA LEU A 63 -25.81 -2.04 -10.99
C LEU A 63 -25.93 -2.59 -9.57
N LEU A 64 -27.16 -2.84 -9.15
CA LEU A 64 -27.51 -3.40 -7.86
C LEU A 64 -27.96 -4.85 -8.06
N PHE A 65 -27.30 -5.79 -7.40
CA PHE A 65 -27.64 -7.20 -7.43
C PHE A 65 -28.16 -7.64 -6.06
N ASP A 66 -29.24 -8.38 -6.05
CA ASP A 66 -29.74 -8.99 -4.81
C ASP A 66 -28.69 -9.96 -4.24
N TYR A 67 -28.11 -9.54 -3.10
CA TYR A 67 -27.05 -10.33 -2.44
C TYR A 67 -27.56 -11.67 -1.94
N MET A 68 -28.85 -11.76 -1.53
CA MET A 68 -29.42 -13.01 -1.08
C MET A 68 -29.52 -14.03 -2.22
N MET A 69 -29.90 -13.58 -3.41
CA MET A 69 -29.89 -14.43 -4.62
C MET A 69 -28.49 -15.00 -4.89
N VAL A 70 -27.43 -14.19 -4.68
CA VAL A 70 -26.05 -14.66 -4.83
C VAL A 70 -25.69 -15.69 -3.75
N CYS A 71 -26.02 -15.42 -2.49
CA CYS A 71 -25.76 -16.35 -1.37
C CYS A 71 -26.52 -17.67 -1.51
N ASP A 72 -27.77 -17.64 -1.95
CA ASP A 72 -28.60 -18.85 -2.17
C ASP A 72 -27.96 -19.77 -3.21
N TYR A 73 -27.37 -19.21 -4.27
CA TYR A 73 -26.63 -19.98 -5.27
C TYR A 73 -25.41 -20.70 -4.68
N PHE A 74 -24.78 -20.13 -3.65
CA PHE A 74 -23.65 -20.72 -2.92
C PHE A 74 -24.07 -21.44 -1.62
N GLN A 75 -25.29 -21.96 -1.56
CA GLN A 75 -25.82 -22.77 -0.44
C GLN A 75 -25.87 -22.00 0.89
N GLY A 76 -26.15 -20.70 0.85
CA GLY A 76 -26.24 -19.84 2.03
C GLY A 76 -24.87 -19.47 2.63
N GLN A 77 -23.76 -19.69 1.91
CA GLN A 77 -22.45 -19.19 2.35
C GLN A 77 -22.33 -17.70 2.04
N ASP A 78 -21.78 -16.96 2.98
CA ASP A 78 -21.41 -15.57 2.76
C ASP A 78 -20.26 -15.48 1.74
N VAL A 79 -20.44 -14.64 0.74
CA VAL A 79 -19.45 -14.38 -0.29
C VAL A 79 -19.12 -12.89 -0.33
N LEU A 80 -17.84 -12.57 -0.54
CA LEU A 80 -17.37 -11.22 -0.74
C LEU A 80 -16.77 -11.10 -2.14
N PHE A 81 -16.79 -9.90 -2.68
CA PHE A 81 -16.19 -9.61 -3.97
C PHE A 81 -15.07 -8.60 -3.81
N TRP A 82 -13.90 -8.95 -4.31
CA TRP A 82 -12.75 -8.05 -4.37
C TRP A 82 -12.55 -7.59 -5.82
N CYS A 83 -13.31 -6.60 -6.24
CA CYS A 83 -13.25 -6.04 -7.58
C CYS A 83 -13.02 -4.53 -7.49
N ASN A 84 -11.84 -4.10 -7.87
CA ASN A 84 -11.43 -2.69 -7.97
C ASN A 84 -10.42 -2.56 -9.11
N SER A 85 -10.81 -1.90 -10.20
CA SER A 85 -9.97 -1.75 -11.38
C SER A 85 -9.06 -0.53 -11.33
N SER A 86 -9.17 0.30 -10.29
CA SER A 86 -8.35 1.50 -10.15
C SER A 86 -6.86 1.16 -10.24
N GLY A 87 -6.20 1.65 -11.28
CA GLY A 87 -4.78 1.37 -11.52
C GLY A 87 -4.45 -0.03 -12.05
N SER A 88 -5.44 -0.84 -12.46
CA SER A 88 -5.22 -2.19 -13.01
C SER A 88 -5.74 -2.33 -14.43
N GLU A 89 -4.88 -2.77 -15.35
CA GLU A 89 -5.25 -3.12 -16.75
C GLU A 89 -5.33 -4.63 -16.99
N ASN A 90 -5.66 -5.40 -15.96
CA ASN A 90 -5.78 -6.85 -16.04
C ASN A 90 -6.88 -7.28 -17.02
N GLU A 91 -6.70 -8.41 -17.75
CA GLU A 91 -7.68 -8.96 -18.68
C GLU A 91 -9.06 -9.16 -18.05
N ARG A 92 -9.12 -9.58 -16.77
CA ARG A 92 -10.39 -9.74 -16.05
C ARG A 92 -11.20 -8.45 -15.97
N TYR A 93 -10.52 -7.32 -15.77
CA TYR A 93 -11.18 -6.01 -15.76
C TYR A 93 -11.52 -5.54 -17.18
N LYS A 94 -10.70 -5.85 -18.18
CA LYS A 94 -11.02 -5.56 -19.59
C LYS A 94 -12.27 -6.33 -20.04
N GLU A 95 -12.37 -7.60 -19.67
CA GLU A 95 -13.54 -8.42 -19.98
C GLU A 95 -14.79 -7.91 -19.26
N LEU A 96 -14.68 -7.55 -17.98
CA LEU A 96 -15.75 -6.90 -17.22
C LEU A 96 -16.20 -5.59 -17.91
N ARG A 97 -15.26 -4.76 -18.33
CA ARG A 97 -15.51 -3.52 -19.07
C ARG A 97 -16.29 -3.76 -20.35
N LEU A 98 -15.87 -4.75 -21.15
CA LEU A 98 -16.58 -5.13 -22.40
C LEU A 98 -18.03 -5.59 -22.12
N MET A 99 -18.24 -6.37 -21.04
CA MET A 99 -19.60 -6.78 -20.64
C MET A 99 -20.45 -5.58 -20.23
N LEU A 100 -19.90 -4.64 -19.46
CA LEU A 100 -20.60 -3.43 -19.02
C LEU A 100 -20.94 -2.50 -20.20
N LYS A 101 -20.00 -2.35 -21.15
CA LYS A 101 -20.23 -1.60 -22.40
C LYS A 101 -21.30 -2.27 -23.28
N ARG A 102 -21.27 -3.59 -23.40
CA ARG A 102 -22.32 -4.33 -24.12
C ARG A 102 -23.70 -4.14 -23.50
N LEU A 103 -23.79 -4.19 -22.19
CA LEU A 103 -25.05 -3.91 -21.47
C LEU A 103 -25.55 -2.49 -21.72
N LEU A 104 -24.65 -1.51 -21.69
CA LEU A 104 -24.97 -0.11 -22.01
C LEU A 104 -25.43 0.06 -23.46
N LYS A 105 -24.77 -0.58 -24.41
CA LYS A 105 -25.15 -0.57 -25.84
C LYS A 105 -26.59 -1.09 -26.02
N HIS A 106 -26.89 -2.26 -25.45
CA HIS A 106 -28.25 -2.81 -25.50
C HIS A 106 -29.29 -1.92 -24.83
N TYR A 107 -28.89 -1.21 -23.76
CA TYR A 107 -29.77 -0.24 -23.08
C TYR A 107 -30.10 0.96 -23.97
N VAL A 108 -29.15 1.46 -24.75
CA VAL A 108 -29.37 2.60 -25.70
C VAL A 108 -30.18 2.16 -26.91
N GLU A 109 -29.96 0.94 -27.42
CA GLU A 109 -30.63 0.42 -28.62
C GLU A 109 -32.12 0.05 -28.41
N SER A 110 -32.59 -0.15 -27.16
CA SER A 110 -33.93 -0.63 -26.87
C SER A 110 -34.62 0.11 -25.72
N GLU A 111 -35.73 0.79 -26.00
CA GLU A 111 -36.48 1.55 -25.00
C GLU A 111 -36.98 0.71 -23.79
N ASN A 112 -37.17 -0.58 -23.97
CA ASN A 112 -37.67 -1.50 -22.91
C ASN A 112 -36.68 -2.60 -22.56
N TYR A 113 -35.35 -2.37 -22.73
CA TYR A 113 -34.32 -3.36 -22.56
C TYR A 113 -34.32 -4.00 -21.16
N THR A 114 -34.54 -3.21 -20.10
CA THR A 114 -34.55 -3.69 -18.70
C THR A 114 -35.66 -4.70 -18.39
N GLN A 115 -36.67 -4.81 -19.27
CA GLN A 115 -37.79 -5.75 -19.17
C GLN A 115 -37.58 -7.01 -20.03
N THR A 116 -36.38 -7.19 -20.61
CA THR A 116 -36.12 -8.30 -21.53
C THR A 116 -35.31 -9.41 -20.87
N PHE A 117 -35.47 -10.65 -21.36
CA PHE A 117 -34.57 -11.76 -20.98
C PHE A 117 -33.10 -11.51 -21.35
N ARG A 118 -32.86 -10.66 -22.36
CA ARG A 118 -31.51 -10.26 -22.75
C ARG A 118 -30.82 -9.45 -21.66
N PHE A 119 -31.54 -8.53 -21.02
CA PHE A 119 -31.02 -7.78 -19.86
C PHE A 119 -30.66 -8.74 -18.72
N GLN A 120 -31.53 -9.70 -18.41
CA GLN A 120 -31.24 -10.68 -17.38
C GLN A 120 -30.00 -11.52 -17.73
N ALA A 121 -29.89 -11.96 -19.00
CA ALA A 121 -28.73 -12.71 -19.47
C ALA A 121 -27.43 -11.89 -19.35
N ASP A 122 -27.43 -10.62 -19.72
CA ASP A 122 -26.28 -9.74 -19.57
C ASP A 122 -25.92 -9.52 -18.08
N CYS A 123 -26.89 -9.33 -17.20
CA CYS A 123 -26.69 -9.22 -15.76
C CYS A 123 -26.12 -10.51 -15.14
N TYR A 124 -26.68 -11.69 -15.51
CA TYR A 124 -26.16 -12.97 -15.05
C TYR A 124 -24.74 -13.25 -15.60
N GLY A 125 -24.46 -12.84 -16.83
CA GLY A 125 -23.10 -12.93 -17.39
C GLY A 125 -22.08 -12.10 -16.60
N ILE A 126 -22.47 -10.89 -16.19
CA ILE A 126 -21.62 -10.05 -15.31
C ILE A 126 -21.44 -10.70 -13.94
N LEU A 127 -22.51 -11.25 -13.34
CA LEU A 127 -22.41 -11.97 -12.07
C LEU A 127 -21.53 -13.23 -12.18
N ASP A 128 -21.66 -14.01 -13.26
CA ASP A 128 -20.80 -15.15 -13.53
C ASP A 128 -19.34 -14.74 -13.60
N HIS A 129 -19.04 -13.66 -14.33
CA HIS A 129 -17.69 -13.12 -14.42
C HIS A 129 -17.15 -12.63 -13.06
N LEU A 130 -17.98 -11.94 -12.27
CA LEU A 130 -17.62 -11.49 -10.92
C LEU A 130 -17.33 -12.69 -10.00
N THR A 131 -18.16 -13.73 -10.05
CA THR A 131 -17.98 -14.93 -9.21
C THR A 131 -16.76 -15.74 -9.62
N ALA A 132 -16.48 -15.85 -10.91
CA ALA A 132 -15.33 -16.59 -11.43
C ALA A 132 -13.99 -15.89 -11.13
N ASN A 133 -13.95 -14.56 -11.12
CA ASN A 133 -12.69 -13.78 -11.11
C ASN A 133 -12.45 -12.96 -9.86
N PHE A 134 -13.49 -12.58 -9.11
CA PHE A 134 -13.38 -11.61 -8.01
C PHE A 134 -14.04 -12.08 -6.70
N MET A 135 -14.65 -13.25 -6.68
CA MET A 135 -15.32 -13.79 -5.48
C MET A 135 -14.29 -14.37 -4.51
N VAL A 136 -14.48 -14.05 -3.23
CA VAL A 136 -13.72 -14.57 -2.08
C VAL A 136 -14.69 -15.33 -1.18
N LYS A 137 -14.40 -16.58 -0.90
CA LYS A 137 -15.21 -17.36 0.06
C LYS A 137 -14.79 -17.03 1.48
N ALA A 138 -15.75 -16.93 2.41
CA ALA A 138 -15.46 -16.67 3.82
C ALA A 138 -14.55 -17.75 4.45
N ALA A 139 -14.57 -18.99 3.94
CA ALA A 139 -13.67 -20.06 4.37
C ALA A 139 -12.18 -19.78 4.05
N ASP A 140 -11.89 -18.93 3.07
CA ASP A 140 -10.53 -18.56 2.68
C ASP A 140 -9.95 -17.44 3.57
N LEU A 141 -10.78 -16.87 4.46
CA LEU A 141 -10.44 -15.73 5.33
C LEU A 141 -9.95 -16.14 6.73
N GLN A 142 -9.73 -17.42 7.00
CA GLN A 142 -9.36 -17.90 8.34
C GLN A 142 -7.97 -17.42 8.76
N GLY A 143 -7.91 -16.35 9.57
CA GLY A 143 -6.66 -15.82 10.11
C GLY A 143 -6.74 -14.92 11.35
N ASN A 144 -7.91 -14.41 11.72
CA ASN A 144 -8.06 -13.54 12.91
C ASN A 144 -9.29 -13.92 13.72
N GLU A 145 -9.13 -14.74 14.75
CA GLU A 145 -10.25 -15.35 15.52
C GLU A 145 -11.23 -14.37 16.20
N GLU A 146 -10.88 -13.13 16.46
CA GLU A 146 -11.80 -12.17 17.13
C GLU A 146 -12.50 -11.21 16.16
N GLY A 147 -11.86 -10.77 15.11
CA GLY A 147 -12.47 -9.89 14.08
C GLY A 147 -13.43 -10.66 13.19
N ASP A 148 -13.06 -11.86 12.75
CA ASP A 148 -13.86 -12.72 11.90
C ASP A 148 -15.15 -13.19 12.57
N ARG A 149 -15.12 -13.54 13.86
CA ARG A 149 -16.31 -13.87 14.65
C ARG A 149 -17.29 -12.72 14.76
N TYR A 150 -16.81 -11.50 14.67
CA TYR A 150 -17.68 -10.31 14.78
C TYR A 150 -18.37 -10.01 13.45
N GLU A 151 -17.65 -10.07 12.31
CA GLU A 151 -18.23 -9.86 10.98
C GLU A 151 -19.14 -11.05 10.59
N GLU A 152 -18.74 -12.27 10.88
CA GLU A 152 -19.58 -13.46 10.71
C GLU A 152 -20.90 -13.35 11.49
N ARG A 153 -20.87 -12.85 12.72
CA ARG A 153 -22.09 -12.60 13.52
C ARG A 153 -22.94 -11.47 12.96
N LEU A 154 -22.33 -10.42 12.41
CA LEU A 154 -23.04 -9.34 11.71
C LEU A 154 -23.81 -9.89 10.53
N SER A 155 -23.14 -10.71 9.73
CA SER A 155 -23.72 -11.36 8.56
C SER A 155 -24.84 -12.32 8.94
N GLN A 156 -24.62 -13.21 9.92
CA GLN A 156 -25.63 -14.15 10.42
C GLN A 156 -26.88 -13.44 10.95
N ILE A 157 -26.71 -12.33 11.69
CA ILE A 157 -27.82 -11.54 12.22
C ILE A 157 -28.62 -10.91 11.08
N ASN A 158 -27.93 -10.28 10.13
CA ASN A 158 -28.56 -9.62 8.97
C ASN A 158 -29.28 -10.62 8.08
N ASN A 159 -28.63 -11.73 7.76
CA ASN A 159 -29.21 -12.80 6.96
C ASN A 159 -30.46 -13.38 7.61
N TYR A 160 -30.41 -13.66 8.91
CA TYR A 160 -31.58 -14.17 9.62
C TYR A 160 -32.75 -13.19 9.58
N ILE A 161 -32.50 -11.88 9.75
CA ILE A 161 -33.55 -10.86 9.74
C ILE A 161 -34.11 -10.70 8.32
N ASN A 162 -33.29 -10.65 7.31
CA ASN A 162 -33.73 -10.49 5.92
C ASN A 162 -34.50 -11.71 5.39
N LEU A 163 -34.14 -12.93 5.80
CA LEU A 163 -34.86 -14.14 5.44
C LEU A 163 -36.20 -14.31 6.16
N ASN A 164 -36.41 -13.63 7.29
CA ASN A 164 -37.61 -13.85 8.13
C ASN A 164 -38.33 -12.56 8.47
N TYR A 165 -38.04 -11.42 7.81
CA TYR A 165 -38.63 -10.12 8.15
C TYR A 165 -40.15 -10.12 8.10
N ASP A 166 -40.75 -10.91 7.22
CA ASP A 166 -42.18 -11.10 7.05
C ASP A 166 -42.84 -11.86 8.20
N GLN A 167 -42.03 -12.60 8.99
CA GLN A 167 -42.46 -13.42 10.12
C GLN A 167 -42.42 -12.64 11.45
N PRO A 168 -43.16 -13.06 12.47
CA PRO A 168 -43.12 -12.43 13.78
C PRO A 168 -41.86 -12.81 14.57
N ILE A 169 -40.69 -12.33 14.14
CA ILE A 169 -39.42 -12.60 14.84
C ILE A 169 -39.23 -11.68 16.05
N SER A 170 -38.70 -12.23 17.12
CA SER A 170 -38.40 -11.52 18.36
C SER A 170 -36.90 -11.54 18.70
N MET A 171 -36.44 -10.57 19.50
CA MET A 171 -35.07 -10.56 20.04
C MET A 171 -34.72 -11.88 20.74
N LYS A 172 -35.71 -12.52 21.40
CA LYS A 172 -35.52 -13.77 22.09
C LYS A 172 -35.25 -14.93 21.14
N GLU A 173 -36.05 -15.06 20.08
CA GLU A 173 -35.85 -16.06 19.03
C GLU A 173 -34.50 -15.89 18.31
N LEU A 174 -34.15 -14.65 17.99
CA LEU A 174 -32.86 -14.34 17.40
C LEU A 174 -31.71 -14.75 18.34
N SER A 175 -31.84 -14.50 19.66
CA SER A 175 -30.83 -14.88 20.64
C SER A 175 -30.72 -16.39 20.80
N GLU A 176 -31.81 -17.12 20.79
CA GLU A 176 -31.83 -18.58 20.88
C GLU A 176 -31.20 -19.23 19.63
N LYS A 177 -31.55 -18.75 18.43
CA LYS A 177 -31.02 -19.24 17.16
C LYS A 177 -29.52 -19.02 16.99
N LEU A 178 -29.01 -17.86 17.43
CA LEU A 178 -27.61 -17.49 17.28
C LEU A 178 -26.75 -17.85 18.50
N TYR A 179 -27.32 -18.52 19.50
CA TYR A 179 -26.65 -18.86 20.76
C TYR A 179 -26.04 -17.66 21.48
N LEU A 180 -26.72 -16.48 21.39
CA LEU A 180 -26.29 -15.22 22.00
C LEU A 180 -27.23 -14.79 23.12
N SER A 181 -26.76 -14.00 24.10
CA SER A 181 -27.62 -13.44 25.10
C SER A 181 -28.39 -12.23 24.58
N ASN A 182 -29.65 -12.06 25.08
CA ASN A 182 -30.46 -10.86 24.75
C ASN A 182 -29.75 -9.53 25.05
N GLY A 183 -28.97 -9.51 26.16
CA GLY A 183 -28.19 -8.34 26.56
C GLY A 183 -27.03 -8.02 25.59
N TYR A 184 -26.42 -9.05 25.02
CA TYR A 184 -25.41 -8.89 23.98
C TYR A 184 -26.03 -8.33 22.70
N LEU A 185 -27.09 -8.95 22.21
CA LEU A 185 -27.79 -8.50 20.99
C LEU A 185 -28.33 -7.06 21.12
N SER A 186 -28.88 -6.70 22.30
CA SER A 186 -29.36 -5.33 22.52
C SER A 186 -28.22 -4.29 22.40
N ARG A 187 -27.05 -4.58 23.01
CA ARG A 187 -25.86 -3.73 22.89
C ARG A 187 -25.31 -3.72 21.46
N PHE A 188 -25.30 -4.87 20.82
CA PHE A 188 -24.85 -5.05 19.43
C PHE A 188 -25.68 -4.17 18.46
N PHE A 189 -27.04 -4.23 18.52
CA PHE A 189 -27.87 -3.37 17.66
C PHE A 189 -27.65 -1.89 17.92
N LYS A 190 -27.50 -1.51 19.20
CA LYS A 190 -27.26 -0.11 19.54
C LYS A 190 -25.88 0.39 19.10
N LYS A 191 -24.87 -0.49 19.16
CA LYS A 191 -23.48 -0.19 18.74
C LYS A 191 -23.37 -0.10 17.21
N ASN A 192 -23.94 -1.06 16.48
CA ASN A 192 -23.71 -1.21 15.03
C ASN A 192 -24.73 -0.42 14.19
N TYR A 193 -25.98 -0.32 14.64
CA TYR A 193 -27.05 0.33 13.89
C TYR A 193 -27.59 1.59 14.55
N GLY A 194 -27.07 1.97 15.70
CA GLY A 194 -27.54 3.14 16.46
C GLY A 194 -28.97 3.03 17.00
N MET A 195 -29.64 1.87 16.83
CA MET A 195 -31.06 1.68 17.13
C MET A 195 -31.37 0.34 17.81
N SER A 196 -32.59 0.14 18.26
CA SER A 196 -33.03 -1.15 18.81
C SER A 196 -33.35 -2.16 17.70
N PHE A 197 -33.29 -3.47 18.01
CA PHE A 197 -33.71 -4.55 17.11
C PHE A 197 -35.10 -4.31 16.51
N ALA A 198 -36.08 -3.92 17.33
CA ALA A 198 -37.44 -3.67 16.86
C ALA A 198 -37.49 -2.53 15.82
N ASN A 199 -36.72 -1.47 16.01
CA ASN A 199 -36.61 -0.39 15.03
C ASN A 199 -35.89 -0.84 13.76
N TYR A 200 -34.83 -1.63 13.88
CA TYR A 200 -34.10 -2.19 12.76
C TYR A 200 -34.99 -3.09 11.90
N LEU A 201 -35.67 -4.06 12.51
CA LEU A 201 -36.66 -4.92 11.84
C LEU A 201 -37.77 -4.12 11.17
N THR A 202 -38.26 -3.06 11.84
CA THR A 202 -39.28 -2.17 11.27
C THR A 202 -38.74 -1.47 10.04
N ASN A 203 -37.49 -0.99 10.03
CA ASN A 203 -36.89 -0.34 8.88
C ASN A 203 -36.71 -1.31 7.70
N VAL A 204 -36.26 -2.56 7.96
CA VAL A 204 -36.18 -3.62 6.95
C VAL A 204 -37.55 -3.87 6.31
N ARG A 205 -38.60 -4.02 7.10
CA ARG A 205 -39.98 -4.19 6.62
C ARG A 205 -40.46 -3.02 5.78
N ILE A 206 -40.12 -1.79 6.17
CA ILE A 206 -40.50 -0.58 5.40
C ILE A 206 -39.77 -0.55 4.06
N LEU A 207 -38.47 -0.99 4.02
CA LEU A 207 -37.71 -1.06 2.79
C LEU A 207 -38.38 -1.99 1.78
N HIS A 208 -38.69 -3.21 2.18
CA HIS A 208 -39.40 -4.18 1.31
C HIS A 208 -40.82 -3.67 0.91
N ALA A 209 -41.50 -3.00 1.82
CA ALA A 209 -42.81 -2.40 1.49
C ALA A 209 -42.69 -1.28 0.44
N VAL A 210 -41.60 -0.51 0.43
CA VAL A 210 -41.30 0.48 -0.61
C VAL A 210 -41.19 -0.19 -1.97
N ASP A 211 -40.44 -1.30 -2.08
CA ASP A 211 -40.29 -2.02 -3.32
C ASP A 211 -41.63 -2.59 -3.82
N GLU A 212 -42.41 -3.20 -2.95
CA GLU A 212 -43.78 -3.67 -3.27
C GLU A 212 -44.70 -2.53 -3.73
N LEU A 213 -44.56 -1.37 -3.11
CA LEU A 213 -45.38 -0.19 -3.49
C LEU A 213 -44.96 0.41 -4.82
N LEU A 214 -43.69 0.31 -5.20
CA LEU A 214 -43.13 0.84 -6.43
C LEU A 214 -43.34 -0.05 -7.63
N TYR A 215 -43.15 -1.38 -7.44
CA TYR A 215 -43.04 -2.33 -8.54
C TYR A 215 -44.25 -3.27 -8.69
N THR A 216 -45.24 -3.19 -7.78
CA THR A 216 -46.43 -4.04 -7.84
C THR A 216 -47.72 -3.24 -7.67
N ASP A 217 -48.82 -3.78 -8.22
CA ASP A 217 -50.19 -3.21 -8.01
C ASP A 217 -50.93 -3.85 -6.81
N VAL A 218 -50.22 -4.58 -5.96
CA VAL A 218 -50.76 -5.25 -4.76
C VAL A 218 -51.42 -4.23 -3.84
N PRO A 219 -52.63 -4.44 -3.33
CA PRO A 219 -53.31 -3.51 -2.40
C PRO A 219 -52.45 -3.17 -1.19
N VAL A 220 -52.36 -1.90 -0.81
CA VAL A 220 -51.55 -1.38 0.28
C VAL A 220 -51.74 -2.15 1.61
N THR A 221 -52.97 -2.61 1.87
CA THR A 221 -53.30 -3.43 3.02
C THR A 221 -52.61 -4.81 2.99
N ARG A 222 -52.49 -5.40 1.80
CA ARG A 222 -51.79 -6.67 1.59
C ARG A 222 -50.27 -6.50 1.70
N VAL A 223 -49.71 -5.48 1.08
CA VAL A 223 -48.30 -5.10 1.25
C VAL A 223 -47.92 -5.02 2.75
N ALA A 224 -48.77 -4.42 3.59
CA ALA A 224 -48.51 -4.34 5.04
C ALA A 224 -48.38 -5.73 5.69
N TYR A 225 -49.24 -6.70 5.31
CA TYR A 225 -49.17 -8.04 5.87
C TYR A 225 -48.02 -8.88 5.27
N ASP A 226 -47.83 -8.79 3.98
CA ASP A 226 -46.78 -9.51 3.25
C ASP A 226 -45.35 -9.06 3.73
N CYS A 227 -45.23 -7.79 4.15
CA CYS A 227 -44.01 -7.28 4.81
C CYS A 227 -43.97 -7.47 6.33
N GLY A 228 -44.80 -8.34 6.92
CA GLY A 228 -44.77 -8.74 8.31
C GLY A 228 -45.27 -7.72 9.34
N PHE A 229 -46.02 -6.71 8.92
CA PHE A 229 -46.71 -5.80 9.88
C PHE A 229 -47.97 -6.45 10.48
N THR A 230 -48.13 -6.33 11.79
CA THR A 230 -49.26 -6.90 12.50
C THR A 230 -50.60 -6.23 12.16
N SER A 231 -50.60 -5.05 11.59
CA SER A 231 -51.80 -4.35 11.08
C SER A 231 -51.47 -3.28 10.04
N ALA A 232 -52.35 -3.06 9.10
CA ALA A 232 -52.25 -1.97 8.11
C ALA A 232 -52.22 -0.58 8.76
N ALA A 233 -52.87 -0.42 9.93
CA ALA A 233 -52.84 0.84 10.68
C ALA A 233 -51.45 1.16 11.23
N LEU A 234 -50.75 0.15 11.78
CA LEU A 234 -49.39 0.30 12.25
C LEU A 234 -48.45 0.60 11.07
N PHE A 235 -48.57 -0.13 9.97
CA PHE A 235 -47.82 0.12 8.74
C PHE A 235 -47.96 1.55 8.25
N ASN A 236 -49.18 2.01 8.09
CA ASN A 236 -49.48 3.39 7.65
C ASN A 236 -48.89 4.45 8.58
N LYS A 237 -48.93 4.23 9.90
CA LYS A 237 -48.36 5.15 10.89
C LYS A 237 -46.83 5.19 10.80
N VAL A 238 -46.18 4.03 10.72
CA VAL A 238 -44.72 3.93 10.62
C VAL A 238 -44.25 4.47 9.29
N PHE A 239 -44.88 4.05 8.19
CA PHE A 239 -44.51 4.50 6.84
C PHE A 239 -44.59 6.02 6.70
N LYS A 240 -45.69 6.63 7.20
CA LYS A 240 -45.85 8.09 7.20
C LYS A 240 -44.80 8.79 8.07
N LYS A 241 -44.39 8.15 9.19
CA LYS A 241 -43.32 8.70 10.04
C LYS A 241 -41.94 8.66 9.32
N THR A 242 -41.69 7.63 8.53
CA THR A 242 -40.40 7.43 7.85
C THR A 242 -40.33 8.24 6.54
N HIS A 243 -41.36 8.24 5.73
CA HIS A 243 -41.38 8.84 4.40
C HIS A 243 -42.17 10.17 4.30
N GLY A 244 -42.76 10.67 5.39
CA GLY A 244 -43.50 11.91 5.43
C GLY A 244 -44.90 11.87 4.78
N VAL A 245 -45.18 10.79 4.03
CA VAL A 245 -46.46 10.59 3.30
C VAL A 245 -47.04 9.21 3.57
N THR A 246 -48.31 9.00 3.27
CA THR A 246 -48.97 7.69 3.38
C THR A 246 -48.48 6.74 2.25
N PRO A 247 -48.51 5.41 2.45
CA PRO A 247 -48.11 4.45 1.40
C PRO A 247 -48.91 4.66 0.10
N THR A 248 -50.22 4.95 0.17
CA THR A 248 -51.07 5.22 -0.99
C THR A 248 -50.62 6.47 -1.71
N GLU A 249 -50.31 7.52 -0.98
CA GLU A 249 -49.81 8.78 -1.55
C GLU A 249 -48.39 8.61 -2.12
N PHE A 250 -47.58 7.80 -1.49
CA PHE A 250 -46.24 7.45 -1.96
C PHE A 250 -46.30 6.76 -3.32
N ARG A 251 -47.13 5.71 -3.47
CA ARG A 251 -47.35 4.99 -4.74
C ARG A 251 -47.87 5.95 -5.82
N ARG A 252 -48.83 6.81 -5.47
CA ARG A 252 -49.38 7.81 -6.43
C ARG A 252 -48.31 8.78 -6.91
N ARG A 253 -47.44 9.26 -6.02
CA ARG A 253 -46.34 10.19 -6.37
C ARG A 253 -45.25 9.51 -7.19
N ALA A 254 -44.94 8.25 -6.92
CA ALA A 254 -44.00 7.48 -7.69
C ALA A 254 -44.43 7.32 -9.14
N ASN A 255 -45.69 6.93 -9.34
CA ASN A 255 -46.31 6.78 -10.69
C ASN A 255 -46.41 8.12 -11.47
N ILE A 256 -46.50 9.26 -10.79
CA ILE A 256 -46.45 10.58 -11.41
C ILE A 256 -45.00 10.98 -11.73
N LYS A 257 -44.07 10.73 -10.83
CA LYS A 257 -42.62 11.02 -11.02
C LYS A 257 -41.98 10.19 -12.12
N GLU A 258 -42.41 8.95 -12.36
CA GLU A 258 -41.97 8.16 -13.50
C GLU A 258 -42.37 8.74 -14.85
N LYS A 259 -43.56 9.30 -14.95
CA LYS A 259 -44.00 10.00 -16.16
C LYS A 259 -43.29 11.33 -16.38
N ASP A 260 -43.05 12.10 -15.30
CA ASP A 260 -42.42 13.42 -15.37
C ASP A 260 -40.87 13.33 -15.53
N LYS A 261 -40.23 12.26 -15.05
CA LYS A 261 -38.77 12.06 -15.17
C LYS A 261 -38.33 11.66 -16.58
N LYS A 262 -39.17 10.93 -17.35
CA LYS A 262 -38.83 10.56 -18.75
C LYS A 262 -38.73 11.78 -19.68
N ASP A 263 -39.28 12.92 -19.30
CA ASP A 263 -39.34 14.13 -20.13
C ASP A 263 -38.55 15.32 -19.56
N SER A 264 -37.77 15.14 -18.49
CA SER A 264 -36.99 16.25 -17.93
C SER A 264 -35.77 16.59 -18.82
N PRO A 265 -35.36 17.87 -18.94
CA PRO A 265 -34.19 18.27 -19.71
C PRO A 265 -32.90 17.61 -19.25
N ASP A 266 -32.77 17.34 -17.95
CA ASP A 266 -31.61 16.70 -17.35
C ASP A 266 -31.48 15.21 -17.74
N THR A 267 -32.60 14.49 -17.83
CA THR A 267 -32.64 13.10 -18.26
C THR A 267 -32.19 12.95 -19.72
N LYS A 268 -32.71 13.82 -20.60
CA LYS A 268 -32.32 13.84 -22.03
C LYS A 268 -30.86 14.24 -22.23
N ALA A 269 -30.31 15.09 -21.38
CA ALA A 269 -28.86 15.41 -21.39
C ALA A 269 -27.98 14.23 -20.98
N ILE A 270 -28.41 13.47 -19.97
CA ILE A 270 -27.72 12.25 -19.52
C ILE A 270 -27.80 11.16 -20.60
N GLU A 271 -28.99 10.89 -21.15
CA GLU A 271 -29.18 9.94 -22.24
C GLU A 271 -28.27 10.25 -23.44
N LYS A 272 -28.18 11.50 -23.83
CA LYS A 272 -27.34 11.97 -24.92
C LYS A 272 -25.84 11.76 -24.60
N ARG A 273 -25.40 11.95 -23.36
CA ARG A 273 -24.03 11.66 -22.94
C ARG A 273 -23.72 10.16 -22.98
N VAL A 274 -24.66 9.31 -22.56
CA VAL A 274 -24.53 7.85 -22.65
C VAL A 274 -24.42 7.41 -24.10
N GLU A 275 -25.33 7.91 -24.97
CA GLU A 275 -25.29 7.65 -26.43
C GLU A 275 -23.95 8.07 -27.04
N GLN A 276 -23.47 9.25 -26.72
CA GLN A 276 -22.20 9.76 -27.24
C GLN A 276 -21.00 8.88 -26.82
N ASN A 277 -21.00 8.33 -25.61
CA ASN A 277 -19.96 7.43 -25.15
C ASN A 277 -20.02 6.08 -25.86
N VAL A 278 -21.20 5.48 -26.01
CA VAL A 278 -21.38 4.21 -26.72
C VAL A 278 -20.94 4.29 -28.20
N PHE A 279 -21.29 5.38 -28.91
CA PHE A 279 -20.96 5.53 -30.33
C PHE A 279 -19.52 6.04 -30.60
N ARG A 280 -18.86 6.67 -29.64
CA ARG A 280 -17.49 7.17 -29.80
C ARG A 280 -16.46 6.03 -29.94
N GLU A 281 -16.76 4.88 -29.41
CA GLU A 281 -15.89 3.71 -29.37
C GLU A 281 -15.98 2.83 -30.62
N GLU A 282 -17.12 2.80 -31.32
CA GLU A 282 -17.25 2.03 -32.58
C GLU A 282 -16.23 2.48 -33.65
N GLN A 283 -15.66 3.67 -33.52
CA GLN A 283 -14.62 4.18 -34.44
C GLN A 283 -13.19 3.80 -34.02
N GLN A 284 -12.97 3.32 -32.80
CA GLN A 284 -11.65 2.93 -32.28
C GLN A 284 -11.40 1.41 -32.26
N GLU A 285 -12.42 0.57 -32.24
CA GLU A 285 -12.29 -0.89 -32.06
C GLU A 285 -11.79 -1.66 -33.31
N THR A 286 -11.54 -1.02 -34.44
CA THR A 286 -11.12 -1.72 -35.68
C THR A 286 -9.61 -1.95 -35.81
N LEU A 287 -8.80 -1.70 -34.80
CA LEU A 287 -7.32 -1.71 -34.94
C LEU A 287 -6.51 -2.47 -33.88
N GLU A 288 -7.08 -3.30 -33.01
CA GLU A 288 -6.23 -4.09 -32.10
C GLU A 288 -6.59 -5.59 -32.10
N GLU A 289 -5.83 -6.35 -32.90
CA GLU A 289 -5.81 -7.82 -32.81
C GLU A 289 -5.06 -8.27 -31.55
N HIS A 290 -5.72 -9.08 -30.71
CA HIS A 290 -5.22 -9.62 -29.46
C HIS A 290 -4.06 -10.60 -29.65
N VAL A 291 -2.91 -10.28 -29.04
CA VAL A 291 -1.89 -11.27 -28.66
C VAL A 291 -1.95 -11.45 -27.13
N SER A 292 -2.37 -12.61 -26.69
CA SER A 292 -2.54 -12.95 -25.29
C SER A 292 -1.20 -13.06 -24.53
N GLY A 293 -1.09 -12.39 -23.38
CA GLY A 293 -0.10 -12.72 -22.34
C GLY A 293 1.18 -11.89 -22.25
N VAL A 294 1.37 -10.85 -23.06
CA VAL A 294 2.55 -9.98 -23.00
C VAL A 294 2.13 -8.52 -23.07
N TYR A 295 2.42 -7.76 -22.01
CA TYR A 295 2.30 -6.30 -22.05
C TYR A 295 3.49 -5.73 -22.82
N THR A 296 3.26 -4.80 -23.73
CA THR A 296 4.33 -4.19 -24.56
C THR A 296 4.40 -2.69 -24.28
N GLU A 297 5.60 -2.21 -23.94
CA GLU A 297 5.89 -0.81 -23.75
C GLU A 297 6.90 -0.35 -24.82
N GLU A 298 6.53 0.68 -25.61
CA GLU A 298 7.38 1.26 -26.65
C GLU A 298 7.65 2.73 -26.35
N ASN A 299 8.92 3.10 -26.24
CA ASN A 299 9.34 4.46 -25.96
C ASN A 299 10.59 4.86 -26.77
N ARG A 300 10.75 6.19 -26.96
CA ARG A 300 11.91 6.80 -27.65
C ARG A 300 12.55 7.83 -26.76
N PHE A 301 13.88 7.78 -26.65
CA PHE A 301 14.67 8.73 -25.87
C PHE A 301 15.88 9.22 -26.64
N SER A 302 16.08 10.55 -26.63
CA SER A 302 17.30 11.16 -27.12
C SER A 302 18.37 11.14 -26.04
N VAL A 303 19.56 10.61 -26.33
CA VAL A 303 20.67 10.60 -25.37
C VAL A 303 21.49 11.90 -25.37
N ALA A 304 21.12 12.85 -26.23
CA ALA A 304 21.81 14.15 -26.34
C ALA A 304 21.58 15.03 -25.10
N GLU A 305 20.40 14.91 -24.48
CA GLU A 305 20.06 15.66 -23.27
C GLU A 305 20.24 14.78 -22.03
N SER A 306 21.07 15.23 -21.11
CA SER A 306 21.29 14.51 -19.86
C SER A 306 21.55 15.47 -18.70
N ARG A 307 21.03 15.13 -17.50
CA ARG A 307 21.18 15.92 -16.27
C ARG A 307 21.78 15.05 -15.17
N GLU A 308 22.36 15.65 -14.16
CA GLU A 308 22.90 14.91 -13.01
C GLU A 308 21.82 14.06 -12.33
N LEU A 309 22.21 12.86 -11.94
CA LEU A 309 21.40 11.90 -11.19
C LEU A 309 22.04 11.64 -9.83
N PRO A 310 21.60 12.34 -8.77
CA PRO A 310 22.10 12.06 -7.43
C PRO A 310 21.59 10.67 -6.98
N PRO A 311 22.45 9.79 -6.46
CA PRO A 311 22.08 8.43 -6.05
C PRO A 311 21.40 8.43 -4.68
N PHE A 312 20.21 9.02 -4.58
CA PHE A 312 19.46 9.17 -3.33
C PHE A 312 19.05 7.83 -2.69
N TRP A 313 18.97 6.76 -3.45
CA TRP A 313 18.56 5.41 -2.99
C TRP A 313 19.65 4.66 -2.22
N GLY A 314 20.91 4.85 -2.59
CA GLY A 314 22.07 4.15 -1.99
C GLY A 314 22.70 4.90 -0.83
N ASP A 315 21.99 5.81 -0.22
CA ASP A 315 22.54 6.73 0.77
C ASP A 315 22.65 6.09 2.15
N THR A 316 21.58 5.47 2.64
CA THR A 316 21.50 5.01 4.04
C THR A 316 21.04 3.56 4.14
N ILE A 317 21.67 2.80 5.03
CA ILE A 317 21.25 1.46 5.45
C ILE A 317 20.97 1.43 6.95
N ASN A 318 19.82 0.87 7.36
CA ASN A 318 19.47 0.72 8.76
C ASN A 318 20.02 -0.57 9.36
N PHE A 319 20.64 -0.48 10.54
CA PHE A 319 21.23 -1.61 11.28
C PHE A 319 20.58 -1.83 12.65
N GLY A 320 19.44 -1.19 12.91
CA GLY A 320 18.65 -1.40 14.11
C GLY A 320 19.27 -0.77 15.36
N ASN A 321 19.18 -1.49 16.46
CA ASN A 321 19.80 -1.04 17.72
C ASN A 321 21.32 -0.95 17.54
N ALA A 322 21.93 0.13 18.02
CA ALA A 322 23.37 0.34 17.95
C ALA A 322 24.17 -0.81 18.58
N SER A 323 23.63 -1.45 19.63
CA SER A 323 24.26 -2.62 20.26
C SER A 323 24.41 -3.83 19.33
N ASN A 324 23.62 -3.93 18.26
CA ASN A 324 23.84 -4.96 17.24
C ASN A 324 25.25 -4.92 16.67
N LEU A 325 25.82 -3.72 16.50
CA LEU A 325 27.17 -3.55 15.97
C LEU A 325 28.30 -3.84 16.99
N LEU A 326 27.97 -4.22 18.22
CA LEU A 326 28.93 -4.82 19.14
C LEU A 326 29.17 -6.30 18.84
N HIS A 327 28.25 -6.96 18.12
CA HIS A 327 28.37 -8.37 17.76
C HIS A 327 29.16 -8.58 16.45
N SER A 328 30.13 -9.47 16.47
CA SER A 328 31.01 -9.78 15.32
C SER A 328 30.22 -10.21 14.07
N SER A 329 29.17 -11.00 14.25
CA SER A 329 28.32 -11.44 13.14
C SER A 329 27.61 -10.28 12.42
N MET A 330 27.14 -9.27 13.18
CA MET A 330 26.51 -8.08 12.59
C MET A 330 27.54 -7.18 11.91
N ARG A 331 28.74 -7.10 12.46
CA ARG A 331 29.88 -6.42 11.80
C ARG A 331 30.23 -7.08 10.47
N GLU A 332 30.32 -8.43 10.43
CA GLU A 332 30.52 -9.18 9.18
C GLU A 332 29.43 -8.85 8.14
N HIS A 333 28.17 -8.83 8.56
CA HIS A 333 27.05 -8.48 7.67
C HIS A 333 27.16 -7.06 7.12
N LEU A 334 27.55 -6.09 7.95
CA LEU A 334 27.75 -4.70 7.48
C LEU A 334 28.91 -4.63 6.46
N MET A 335 30.00 -5.35 6.69
CA MET A 335 31.13 -5.41 5.74
C MET A 335 30.72 -6.01 4.40
N ILE A 336 29.91 -7.08 4.40
CA ILE A 336 29.39 -7.70 3.17
C ILE A 336 28.52 -6.69 2.41
N LEU A 337 27.58 -6.04 3.09
CA LEU A 337 26.71 -5.04 2.47
C LEU A 337 27.48 -3.83 1.96
N LYS A 338 28.49 -3.34 2.71
CA LYS A 338 29.37 -2.27 2.24
C LYS A 338 30.12 -2.66 0.98
N SER A 339 30.68 -3.86 0.96
CA SER A 339 31.42 -4.36 -0.20
C SER A 339 30.53 -4.56 -1.43
N ALA A 340 29.31 -5.09 -1.23
CA ALA A 340 28.38 -5.38 -2.33
C ALA A 340 27.62 -4.15 -2.83
N LEU A 341 27.17 -3.28 -1.94
CA LEU A 341 26.17 -2.23 -2.24
C LEU A 341 26.68 -0.80 -1.99
N ASN A 342 27.82 -0.65 -1.32
CA ASN A 342 28.52 0.62 -1.11
C ASN A 342 27.68 1.75 -0.50
N PHE A 343 26.80 1.46 0.47
CA PHE A 343 26.07 2.49 1.21
C PHE A 343 27.01 3.50 1.86
N THR A 344 26.57 4.75 1.95
CA THR A 344 27.34 5.86 2.53
C THR A 344 27.13 5.94 4.03
N TYR A 345 25.89 5.88 4.50
CA TYR A 345 25.53 6.01 5.91
C TYR A 345 25.02 4.69 6.50
N VAL A 346 25.40 4.47 7.76
CA VAL A 346 24.77 3.45 8.61
C VAL A 346 23.91 4.16 9.64
N ARG A 347 22.58 3.93 9.59
CA ARG A 347 21.66 4.44 10.58
C ARG A 347 21.39 3.41 11.66
N PHE A 348 21.47 3.84 12.90
CA PHE A 348 21.18 3.02 14.08
C PHE A 348 20.60 3.90 15.20
N TRP A 349 19.88 3.24 16.11
CA TRP A 349 19.16 3.87 17.20
C TRP A 349 19.56 3.31 18.57
N SER A 350 18.95 3.88 19.65
CA SER A 350 19.16 3.45 21.04
C SER A 350 20.61 3.48 21.50
N ILE A 351 21.40 4.42 21.02
CA ILE A 351 22.82 4.56 21.36
C ILE A 351 23.03 4.93 22.86
N PHE A 352 21.99 5.42 23.53
CA PHE A 352 22.00 5.74 24.96
C PHE A 352 21.24 4.70 25.79
N SER A 353 21.09 3.48 25.30
CA SER A 353 20.43 2.40 26.02
C SER A 353 21.30 1.84 27.17
N LYS A 354 20.65 1.06 28.03
CA LYS A 354 21.33 0.34 29.14
C LYS A 354 22.46 -0.57 28.68
N GLU A 355 22.38 -1.06 27.45
CA GLU A 355 23.39 -1.90 26.82
C GLU A 355 24.73 -1.17 26.64
N PHE A 356 24.70 0.15 26.57
CA PHE A 356 25.88 1.02 26.51
C PHE A 356 26.24 1.60 27.88
N TYR A 357 25.60 1.13 28.95
CA TYR A 357 25.82 1.63 30.32
C TYR A 357 25.52 3.11 30.51
N ILE A 358 24.67 3.69 29.69
CA ILE A 358 24.23 5.09 29.80
C ILE A 358 22.94 5.14 30.62
N LEU A 359 22.99 5.68 31.83
CA LEU A 359 21.87 5.76 32.76
C LEU A 359 21.56 7.22 33.14
N PRO A 360 20.26 7.58 33.38
CA PRO A 360 19.86 8.96 33.67
C PRO A 360 20.55 9.61 34.90
N ASN A 361 20.83 8.81 35.92
CA ASN A 361 21.34 9.29 37.20
C ASN A 361 22.87 9.26 37.33
N GLN A 362 23.59 9.04 36.22
CA GLN A 362 25.05 9.04 36.21
C GLN A 362 25.60 10.46 36.27
N GLU A 363 26.67 10.67 37.05
CA GLU A 363 27.42 11.91 37.10
C GLU A 363 28.42 12.01 35.93
N TYR A 364 29.00 10.87 35.53
CA TYR A 364 29.93 10.74 34.42
C TYR A 364 29.50 9.65 33.50
N TYR A 365 29.69 9.84 32.19
CA TYR A 365 29.33 8.89 31.14
C TYR A 365 30.61 8.24 30.57
N ASP A 366 30.60 6.91 30.47
CA ASP A 366 31.59 6.14 29.74
C ASP A 366 31.05 5.83 28.31
N PHE A 367 31.67 6.44 27.32
CA PHE A 367 31.28 6.25 25.92
C PHE A 367 32.09 5.17 25.19
N SER A 368 32.92 4.35 25.88
CA SER A 368 33.83 3.37 25.26
C SER A 368 33.10 2.34 24.38
N GLN A 369 31.91 1.89 24.78
CA GLN A 369 31.10 0.97 23.97
C GLN A 369 30.52 1.66 22.72
N ILE A 370 30.10 2.91 22.85
CA ILE A 370 29.65 3.75 21.73
C ILE A 370 30.81 3.96 20.75
N ASP A 371 31.98 4.28 21.25
CA ASP A 371 33.20 4.42 20.44
C ASP A 371 33.50 3.17 19.64
N SER A 372 33.33 1.98 20.24
CA SER A 372 33.54 0.70 19.51
C SER A 372 32.62 0.53 18.30
N VAL A 373 31.39 1.10 18.37
CA VAL A 373 30.46 1.09 17.24
C VAL A 373 30.86 2.14 16.20
N LEU A 374 31.11 3.36 16.63
CA LEU A 374 31.43 4.50 15.76
C LEU A 374 32.77 4.31 15.04
N ASP A 375 33.80 3.84 15.75
CA ASP A 375 35.11 3.52 15.17
C ASP A 375 34.97 2.45 14.07
N PHE A 376 34.25 1.34 14.37
CA PHE A 376 34.03 0.30 13.40
C PHE A 376 33.32 0.82 12.13
N VAL A 377 32.25 1.63 12.27
CA VAL A 377 31.53 2.20 11.11
C VAL A 377 32.48 3.04 10.25
N GLN A 378 33.33 3.85 10.87
CA GLN A 378 34.29 4.71 10.18
C GLN A 378 35.44 3.91 9.54
N GLU A 379 35.96 2.88 10.20
CA GLU A 379 36.97 1.96 9.63
C GLU A 379 36.48 1.27 8.35
N GLN A 380 35.16 1.08 8.22
CA GLN A 380 34.54 0.59 6.97
C GLN A 380 34.39 1.67 5.90
N GLY A 381 34.81 2.91 6.13
CA GLY A 381 34.61 4.05 5.23
C GLY A 381 33.15 4.45 5.09
N MET A 382 32.36 4.21 6.14
CA MET A 382 30.96 4.63 6.23
C MET A 382 30.79 5.76 7.25
N LYS A 383 29.69 6.48 7.16
CA LYS A 383 29.35 7.61 8.01
C LYS A 383 28.23 7.27 8.99
N PRO A 384 28.35 7.63 10.26
CA PRO A 384 27.26 7.44 11.21
C PRO A 384 26.05 8.33 10.90
N TYR A 385 24.87 7.73 10.99
CA TYR A 385 23.59 8.43 11.06
C TYR A 385 22.88 7.98 12.34
N ILE A 386 22.90 8.83 13.35
CA ILE A 386 22.54 8.48 14.72
C ILE A 386 21.12 8.95 15.02
N GLU A 387 20.21 8.02 15.29
CA GLU A 387 18.91 8.36 15.87
C GLU A 387 19.08 8.52 17.39
N LEU A 388 18.96 9.74 17.85
CA LEU A 388 19.04 10.11 19.26
C LEU A 388 17.69 9.88 19.95
N GLY A 389 17.72 9.32 21.14
CA GLY A 389 16.52 8.99 21.91
C GLY A 389 16.58 7.59 22.46
N MET A 390 15.52 7.18 23.12
CA MET A 390 15.38 5.85 23.70
C MET A 390 14.19 5.14 23.03
N LYS A 391 14.44 4.58 21.86
CA LYS A 391 13.47 3.78 21.12
C LYS A 391 13.30 2.45 21.82
N PRO A 392 12.09 2.08 22.27
CA PRO A 392 11.87 0.81 22.95
C PRO A 392 12.28 -0.37 22.06
N ASN A 393 12.88 -1.39 22.66
CA ASN A 393 13.17 -2.61 21.92
C ASN A 393 11.85 -3.35 21.65
N THR A 394 11.37 -3.34 20.42
CA THR A 394 10.07 -3.91 20.00
C THR A 394 9.97 -5.43 20.20
N ILE A 395 11.07 -6.12 20.44
CA ILE A 395 11.12 -7.57 20.70
C ILE A 395 10.19 -8.00 21.84
N HIS A 396 10.09 -7.19 22.87
CA HIS A 396 9.26 -7.51 24.04
C HIS A 396 7.75 -7.43 23.81
N TYR A 397 7.31 -6.76 22.73
CA TYR A 397 5.89 -6.63 22.40
C TYR A 397 5.30 -7.89 21.76
N GLU A 398 6.08 -8.58 20.92
CA GLU A 398 5.57 -9.72 20.14
C GLU A 398 5.54 -11.04 20.95
N ILE A 399 6.28 -11.14 22.06
CA ILE A 399 6.37 -12.36 22.88
C ILE A 399 5.38 -12.36 24.05
N GLY A 400 4.38 -11.48 24.06
CA GLY A 400 3.27 -11.53 25.02
C GLY A 400 3.55 -10.88 26.37
N ASN A 401 4.61 -10.12 26.52
CA ASN A 401 4.86 -9.30 27.71
C ASN A 401 4.21 -7.92 27.54
N THR A 402 2.99 -7.79 28.02
CA THR A 402 2.15 -6.59 27.91
C THR A 402 2.57 -5.42 28.80
N HIS A 403 3.66 -5.52 29.51
CA HIS A 403 4.19 -4.43 30.29
C HIS A 403 5.33 -3.77 29.53
N LYS A 404 5.08 -2.52 29.02
CA LYS A 404 6.14 -1.56 28.78
C LYS A 404 7.00 -1.56 30.04
N GLN A 405 8.24 -2.06 29.97
CA GLN A 405 9.21 -1.57 30.94
C GLN A 405 9.30 -0.08 30.64
N GLU A 406 8.78 0.73 31.54
CA GLU A 406 9.07 2.16 31.55
C GLU A 406 10.59 2.26 31.71
N GLU A 407 11.28 2.38 30.56
CA GLU A 407 12.68 2.75 30.58
C GLU A 407 12.69 4.14 31.21
N GLU A 408 13.50 4.33 32.25
CA GLU A 408 13.65 5.62 32.92
C GLU A 408 14.02 6.67 31.86
N ARG A 409 13.07 7.53 31.54
CA ARG A 409 13.31 8.63 30.58
C ARG A 409 14.23 9.64 31.22
N PHE A 410 15.21 10.14 30.48
CA PHE A 410 16.00 11.29 30.91
C PHE A 410 15.07 12.51 31.07
N SER A 411 15.18 13.21 32.23
CA SER A 411 14.56 14.54 32.34
C SER A 411 15.23 15.51 31.34
N LEU A 412 14.63 16.66 31.07
CA LEU A 412 15.21 17.64 30.16
C LEU A 412 16.60 18.09 30.63
N GLU A 413 16.81 18.24 31.96
CA GLU A 413 18.09 18.61 32.56
C GLU A 413 19.14 17.50 32.41
N GLN A 414 18.76 16.26 32.65
CA GLN A 414 19.61 15.07 32.41
C GLN A 414 19.98 14.95 30.94
N TRP A 415 19.00 15.16 30.03
CA TRP A 415 19.20 15.10 28.58
C TRP A 415 20.18 16.19 28.12
N GLU A 416 20.04 17.41 28.60
CA GLU A 416 20.98 18.52 28.31
C GLU A 416 22.39 18.18 28.74
N ARG A 417 22.57 17.64 29.95
CA ARG A 417 23.86 17.22 30.48
C ARG A 417 24.48 16.11 29.62
N LEU A 418 23.70 15.09 29.28
CA LEU A 418 24.12 13.98 28.41
C LEU A 418 24.53 14.51 27.04
N MET A 419 23.72 15.31 26.38
CA MET A 419 24.01 15.86 25.05
C MET A 419 25.27 16.71 25.03
N LYS A 420 25.47 17.54 26.02
CA LYS A 420 26.71 18.35 26.16
C LYS A 420 27.94 17.46 26.35
N ALA A 421 27.83 16.42 27.18
CA ALA A 421 28.92 15.48 27.42
C ALA A 421 29.26 14.67 26.16
N PHE A 422 28.23 14.16 25.49
CA PHE A 422 28.37 13.36 24.28
C PHE A 422 28.99 14.18 23.13
N MET A 423 28.47 15.34 22.84
CA MET A 423 29.01 16.20 21.78
C MET A 423 30.45 16.64 22.02
N ARG A 424 30.77 16.94 23.27
CA ARG A 424 32.17 17.25 23.66
C ARG A 424 33.06 16.03 23.44
N HIS A 425 32.60 14.85 23.84
CA HIS A 425 33.33 13.59 23.62
C HIS A 425 33.60 13.35 22.14
N LEU A 426 32.55 13.43 21.29
CA LEU A 426 32.69 13.23 19.85
C LEU A 426 33.68 14.23 19.24
N SER A 427 33.58 15.52 19.59
CA SER A 427 34.49 16.53 19.08
C SER A 427 35.95 16.27 19.47
N THR A 428 36.17 15.84 20.73
CA THR A 428 37.50 15.53 21.23
C THR A 428 38.13 14.31 20.57
N ARG A 429 37.30 13.24 20.33
CA ARG A 429 37.77 11.98 19.81
C ARG A 429 37.93 11.99 18.29
N TYR A 430 36.95 12.52 17.56
CA TYR A 430 36.90 12.42 16.10
C TYR A 430 37.35 13.70 15.38
N GLY A 431 37.33 14.83 16.08
CA GLY A 431 37.68 16.15 15.52
C GLY A 431 36.55 16.71 14.62
N GLN A 432 36.61 18.01 14.37
CA GLN A 432 35.55 18.76 13.67
C GLN A 432 35.32 18.24 12.25
N HIS A 433 36.38 18.10 11.46
CA HIS A 433 36.29 17.74 10.04
C HIS A 433 35.60 16.39 9.79
N MET A 434 35.76 15.42 10.69
CA MET A 434 35.09 14.13 10.56
C MET A 434 33.59 14.24 10.90
N LEU A 435 33.25 15.07 11.86
CA LEU A 435 31.88 15.30 12.28
C LEU A 435 31.05 16.08 11.25
N ASP A 436 31.67 16.88 10.35
CA ASP A 436 30.97 17.64 9.30
C ASP A 436 30.07 16.78 8.44
N GLU A 437 30.41 15.51 8.29
CA GLU A 437 29.70 14.56 7.44
C GLU A 437 28.68 13.69 8.18
N TRP A 438 28.56 13.83 9.51
CA TRP A 438 27.65 13.00 10.29
C TRP A 438 26.21 13.53 10.22
N ARG A 439 25.27 12.61 10.42
CA ARG A 439 23.84 12.92 10.53
C ARG A 439 23.32 12.47 11.87
N MET A 440 22.45 13.28 12.44
CA MET A 440 21.74 12.99 13.68
C MET A 440 20.27 13.31 13.49
N GLU A 441 19.41 12.59 14.17
CA GLU A 441 18.00 12.92 14.27
C GLU A 441 17.48 12.62 15.67
N LEU A 442 16.48 13.38 16.12
CA LEU A 442 15.80 13.11 17.38
C LEU A 442 14.57 12.25 17.12
N TRP A 443 14.51 11.08 17.77
CA TRP A 443 13.39 10.16 17.64
C TRP A 443 12.12 10.70 18.31
N PHE A 444 10.98 10.53 17.62
CA PHE A 444 9.64 10.84 18.09
C PHE A 444 8.91 9.55 18.48
N ASP A 445 8.42 9.46 19.73
CA ASP A 445 7.66 8.30 20.19
C ASP A 445 6.21 8.38 19.70
N GLU A 446 5.88 7.52 18.79
CA GLU A 446 4.58 7.49 18.08
C GLU A 446 3.40 7.13 19.00
N ASP A 447 3.63 6.46 20.10
CA ASP A 447 2.58 6.13 21.07
C ASP A 447 1.99 7.40 21.71
N TYR A 448 2.77 8.48 21.75
CA TYR A 448 2.35 9.77 22.28
C TYR A 448 1.97 10.80 21.20
N ARG A 449 1.73 10.35 19.97
CA ARG A 449 1.41 11.23 18.82
C ARG A 449 0.23 12.17 19.01
N ASN A 450 -0.72 11.83 19.88
CA ASN A 450 -1.90 12.65 20.22
C ASN A 450 -1.74 13.39 21.54
N ASP A 451 -0.60 13.25 22.21
CA ASP A 451 -0.33 13.89 23.49
C ASP A 451 0.39 15.22 23.29
N ARG A 452 -0.34 16.31 23.50
CA ARG A 452 0.22 17.67 23.35
C ARG A 452 1.30 18.00 24.36
N GLN A 453 1.27 17.40 25.54
CA GLN A 453 2.31 17.58 26.55
C GLN A 453 3.61 16.91 26.09
N TYR A 454 3.50 15.74 25.50
CA TYR A 454 4.64 15.06 24.89
C TYR A 454 5.23 15.85 23.72
N TRP A 455 4.39 16.51 22.90
CA TRP A 455 4.90 17.37 21.82
C TRP A 455 5.77 18.52 22.35
N ASP A 456 5.33 19.17 23.41
CA ASP A 456 6.10 20.26 24.00
C ASP A 456 7.41 19.73 24.60
N ASP A 457 7.41 18.59 25.30
CA ASP A 457 8.62 17.91 25.80
C ASP A 457 9.57 17.50 24.64
N TYR A 458 9.03 16.96 23.54
CA TYR A 458 9.83 16.64 22.37
C TYR A 458 10.50 17.89 21.77
N LEU A 459 9.75 18.95 21.59
CA LEU A 459 10.28 20.20 21.03
C LEU A 459 11.34 20.85 21.94
N ASP A 460 11.16 20.79 23.25
CA ASP A 460 12.16 21.24 24.21
C ASP A 460 13.44 20.39 24.15
N ARG A 461 13.31 19.05 24.03
CA ARG A 461 14.44 18.14 23.80
C ARG A 461 15.13 18.43 22.48
N PHE A 462 14.37 18.72 21.44
CA PHE A 462 14.93 19.07 20.12
C PHE A 462 15.75 20.37 20.23
N ASP A 463 15.23 21.41 20.88
CA ASP A 463 15.95 22.68 21.09
C ASP A 463 17.25 22.46 21.87
N ILE A 464 17.24 21.66 22.93
CA ILE A 464 18.43 21.29 23.70
C ILE A 464 19.44 20.54 22.81
N THR A 465 18.99 19.55 22.06
CA THR A 465 19.83 18.75 21.17
C THR A 465 20.43 19.62 20.08
N TYR A 466 19.62 20.47 19.45
CA TYR A 466 20.05 21.38 18.38
C TYR A 466 21.18 22.33 18.89
N ARG A 467 20.98 22.96 20.04
CA ARG A 467 22.00 23.84 20.61
C ARG A 467 23.28 23.09 20.98
N ALA A 468 23.18 21.89 21.55
CA ALA A 468 24.34 21.07 21.86
C ALA A 468 25.10 20.63 20.59
N VAL A 469 24.42 20.20 19.56
CA VAL A 469 25.00 19.77 18.27
C VAL A 469 25.65 20.98 17.59
N LYS A 470 24.91 22.07 17.38
CA LYS A 470 25.38 23.24 16.63
C LYS A 470 26.47 24.02 17.37
N SER A 471 26.45 24.02 18.70
CA SER A 471 27.58 24.62 19.49
C SER A 471 28.87 23.80 19.39
N CYS A 472 28.76 22.53 19.09
CA CYS A 472 29.91 21.64 18.88
C CYS A 472 30.41 21.75 17.43
N ASN A 473 29.50 21.60 16.45
CA ASN A 473 29.83 21.69 15.04
C ASN A 473 28.57 22.10 14.23
N GLU A 474 28.65 23.21 13.53
CA GLU A 474 27.52 23.78 12.76
C GLU A 474 27.16 22.92 11.52
N GLU A 475 28.12 22.15 10.97
CA GLU A 475 27.95 21.36 9.76
C GLU A 475 27.20 20.03 10.01
N ILE A 476 27.22 19.51 11.26
CA ILE A 476 26.45 18.31 11.59
C ILE A 476 24.97 18.56 11.27
N ARG A 477 24.40 17.73 10.41
CA ARG A 477 22.98 17.83 10.07
C ARG A 477 22.13 17.18 11.15
N LEU A 478 21.25 17.95 11.76
CA LEU A 478 20.29 17.48 12.76
C LEU A 478 18.87 17.56 12.20
N GLY A 479 18.26 16.40 12.06
CA GLY A 479 16.86 16.26 11.69
C GLY A 479 16.00 15.77 12.83
N GLY A 480 14.79 15.43 12.47
CA GLY A 480 13.89 14.84 13.43
C GLY A 480 12.54 14.56 12.83
N TYR A 481 11.72 14.08 13.75
CA TYR A 481 10.37 13.64 13.57
C TYR A 481 10.30 12.12 13.28
N GLY A 482 10.94 11.56 12.25
CA GLY A 482 11.02 10.09 12.03
C GLY A 482 9.70 9.34 12.15
N ILE A 483 8.56 10.02 11.94
CA ILE A 483 7.22 9.49 12.17
C ILE A 483 6.79 8.60 11.01
N ARG A 484 6.05 7.54 11.33
CA ARG A 484 5.42 6.70 10.30
C ARG A 484 4.19 7.36 9.72
N MET A 485 3.88 6.96 8.49
CA MET A 485 2.80 7.47 7.66
C MET A 485 1.40 7.38 8.18
N ASP A 486 1.13 6.34 8.91
CA ASP A 486 -0.21 5.89 9.28
C ASP A 486 -0.86 6.77 10.36
N TYR A 487 -0.26 7.91 10.69
CA TYR A 487 -0.79 8.86 11.67
C TYR A 487 -1.51 10.03 11.01
N GLY A 488 -2.70 10.33 11.51
CA GLY A 488 -3.62 11.33 10.94
C GLY A 488 -2.97 12.65 10.56
N VAL A 489 -3.22 13.10 9.35
CA VAL A 489 -2.62 14.31 8.75
C VAL A 489 -2.86 15.56 9.60
N GLU A 490 -4.03 15.69 10.25
CA GLU A 490 -4.36 16.87 11.07
C GLU A 490 -3.52 16.96 12.36
N ALA A 491 -3.32 15.82 13.06
CA ALA A 491 -2.48 15.80 14.25
C ALA A 491 -1.02 16.16 13.92
N ARG A 492 -0.50 15.64 12.83
CA ARG A 492 0.85 15.96 12.33
C ARG A 492 0.99 17.42 11.94
N ARG A 493 -0.02 17.97 11.27
CA ARG A 493 -0.04 19.37 10.88
C ARG A 493 0.07 20.31 12.08
N ASP A 494 -0.70 20.04 13.14
CA ASP A 494 -0.70 20.84 14.36
C ASP A 494 0.69 20.80 15.05
N PHE A 495 1.31 19.63 15.11
CA PHE A 495 2.67 19.45 15.61
C PHE A 495 3.70 20.22 14.77
N LEU A 496 3.69 20.06 13.46
CA LEU A 496 4.62 20.74 12.55
C LEU A 496 4.46 22.27 12.60
N MET A 497 3.23 22.76 12.69
CA MET A 497 2.98 24.20 12.87
C MET A 497 3.52 24.75 14.20
N ARG A 498 3.52 23.95 15.27
CA ARG A 498 4.14 24.32 16.55
C ARG A 498 5.66 24.36 16.42
N TRP A 499 6.23 23.33 15.78
CA TRP A 499 7.67 23.27 15.56
C TRP A 499 8.17 24.43 14.70
N GLY A 500 7.45 24.76 13.62
CA GLY A 500 7.78 25.88 12.74
C GLY A 500 7.83 27.26 13.42
N LYS A 501 7.25 27.39 14.62
CA LYS A 501 7.32 28.62 15.45
C LYS A 501 8.54 28.68 16.38
N ARG A 502 9.29 27.56 16.50
CA ARG A 502 10.50 27.49 17.32
C ARG A 502 11.70 28.12 16.61
N GLU A 503 12.66 28.60 17.38
CA GLU A 503 13.91 29.16 16.85
C GLU A 503 14.82 28.07 16.27
N CYS A 504 14.89 26.93 16.96
CA CYS A 504 15.68 25.78 16.51
C CYS A 504 14.91 24.99 15.43
N ARG A 505 15.30 25.18 14.16
CA ARG A 505 14.72 24.46 13.03
C ARG A 505 15.63 23.29 12.65
N PRO A 506 15.06 22.15 12.24
CA PRO A 506 15.86 21.02 11.75
C PRO A 506 16.53 21.36 10.42
N ASP A 507 17.64 20.69 10.12
CA ASP A 507 18.32 20.80 8.82
C ASP A 507 17.65 19.96 7.75
N PHE A 508 16.87 18.93 8.15
CA PHE A 508 16.06 18.09 7.29
C PHE A 508 14.89 17.49 8.07
N ILE A 509 13.86 17.10 7.37
CA ILE A 509 12.74 16.33 7.94
C ILE A 509 12.95 14.87 7.63
N SER A 510 12.95 14.01 8.67
CA SER A 510 12.97 12.56 8.52
C SER A 510 11.56 11.98 8.60
N ILE A 511 11.29 11.02 7.72
CA ILE A 511 10.02 10.27 7.68
C ILE A 511 10.30 8.78 7.51
N MET A 512 9.38 7.94 7.99
CA MET A 512 9.42 6.50 7.76
C MET A 512 8.28 6.07 6.85
N TYR A 513 8.52 5.09 5.99
CA TYR A 513 7.52 4.56 5.08
C TYR A 513 7.43 3.03 5.09
N TYR A 514 6.21 2.55 5.19
CA TYR A 514 5.80 1.18 4.90
C TYR A 514 4.51 1.22 4.06
N ALA A 515 4.24 0.22 3.23
CA ALA A 515 3.03 0.17 2.40
C ALA A 515 1.77 -0.16 3.23
N TYR A 516 1.50 0.70 4.22
CA TYR A 516 0.38 0.61 5.16
C TYR A 516 -0.37 1.93 5.21
N GLU A 517 -1.65 1.87 5.50
CA GLU A 517 -2.51 3.04 5.67
C GLU A 517 -3.45 2.86 6.86
N ARG A 518 -3.89 3.96 7.46
CA ARG A 518 -4.95 3.99 8.47
C ARG A 518 -6.15 4.72 7.92
N GLY A 519 -7.35 4.34 8.40
CA GLY A 519 -8.55 5.11 8.15
C GLY A 519 -8.43 6.54 8.66
N GLU A 520 -8.96 7.50 7.88
CA GLU A 520 -8.85 8.94 8.17
C GLU A 520 -9.53 9.37 9.48
N ASP A 521 -10.47 8.59 10.00
CA ASP A 521 -11.26 8.92 11.18
C ASP A 521 -10.56 8.62 12.52
N GLY A 522 -9.34 8.09 12.49
CA GLY A 522 -8.53 7.83 13.68
C GLY A 522 -9.10 6.78 14.66
N ARG A 523 -10.15 6.05 14.25
CA ARG A 523 -10.78 4.98 15.04
C ARG A 523 -10.03 3.66 14.93
N ASP A 524 -9.30 3.46 13.85
CA ASP A 524 -8.48 2.28 13.66
C ASP A 524 -7.24 2.34 14.55
N ILE A 525 -7.18 1.40 15.48
CA ILE A 525 -6.03 1.22 16.37
C ILE A 525 -4.83 0.70 15.57
N TYR A 526 -5.09 -0.02 14.47
CA TYR A 526 -4.08 -0.67 13.65
C TYR A 526 -4.09 -0.13 12.22
N ALA A 527 -2.90 -0.05 11.61
CA ALA A 527 -2.75 0.23 10.20
C ALA A 527 -2.99 -1.04 9.37
N HIS A 528 -3.58 -0.86 8.17
CA HIS A 528 -3.82 -1.93 7.21
C HIS A 528 -2.81 -1.86 6.07
N ARG A 529 -2.51 -3.00 5.44
CA ARG A 529 -1.71 -3.03 4.23
C ARG A 529 -2.42 -2.25 3.12
N SER A 530 -1.73 -1.31 2.50
CA SER A 530 -2.30 -0.53 1.41
C SER A 530 -2.47 -1.39 0.17
N THR A 531 -3.63 -1.27 -0.47
CA THR A 531 -3.91 -1.90 -1.77
C THR A 531 -3.55 -0.99 -2.94
N ASP A 532 -3.08 0.22 -2.67
CA ASP A 532 -2.63 1.18 -3.66
C ASP A 532 -1.19 0.85 -4.08
N ASN A 533 -1.00 0.44 -5.33
CA ASN A 533 0.32 0.10 -5.87
C ASN A 533 1.24 1.32 -6.03
N GLU A 534 0.68 2.53 -6.02
CA GLU A 534 1.38 3.81 -6.07
C GLU A 534 1.39 4.53 -4.70
N ASN A 535 1.10 3.80 -3.62
CA ASN A 535 0.95 4.36 -2.29
C ASN A 535 2.15 5.23 -1.86
N PHE A 536 3.39 4.85 -2.20
CA PHE A 536 4.57 5.58 -1.77
C PHE A 536 4.65 6.99 -2.38
N ILE A 537 4.45 7.13 -3.69
CA ILE A 537 4.46 8.44 -4.34
C ILE A 537 3.26 9.29 -3.90
N HIS A 538 2.09 8.69 -3.75
CA HIS A 538 0.90 9.37 -3.23
C HIS A 538 1.13 9.88 -1.80
N PHE A 539 1.77 9.08 -0.97
CA PHE A 539 2.16 9.50 0.36
C PHE A 539 3.14 10.68 0.32
N MET A 540 4.22 10.57 -0.44
CA MET A 540 5.22 11.64 -0.53
C MET A 540 4.59 12.96 -0.96
N ASN A 541 3.65 12.93 -1.90
CA ASN A 541 2.93 14.12 -2.35
C ASN A 541 2.10 14.74 -1.21
N ARG A 542 1.40 13.91 -0.41
CA ARG A 542 0.66 14.40 0.77
C ARG A 542 1.58 14.98 1.83
N GLU A 543 2.70 14.30 2.13
CA GLU A 543 3.68 14.79 3.11
C GLU A 543 4.29 16.13 2.72
N LYS A 544 4.74 16.29 1.47
CA LYS A 544 5.29 17.54 0.96
C LYS A 544 4.28 18.70 1.04
N ALA A 545 3.03 18.44 0.70
CA ALA A 545 1.97 19.44 0.83
C ALA A 545 1.78 19.85 2.31
N GLY A 546 1.79 18.90 3.23
CA GLY A 546 1.70 19.15 4.68
C GLY A 546 2.90 19.93 5.22
N LEU A 547 4.12 19.56 4.82
CA LEU A 547 5.35 20.25 5.19
C LEU A 547 5.36 21.68 4.66
N THR A 548 4.97 21.90 3.42
CA THR A 548 4.88 23.24 2.82
C THR A 548 3.87 24.10 3.57
N ALA A 549 2.70 23.58 3.91
CA ALA A 549 1.69 24.29 4.68
C ALA A 549 2.14 24.64 6.10
N ALA A 550 3.06 23.87 6.68
CA ALA A 550 3.64 24.10 8.00
C ALA A 550 4.92 24.98 7.97
N GLY A 551 5.38 25.41 6.79
CA GLY A 551 6.57 26.26 6.64
C GLY A 551 7.90 25.49 6.60
N PHE A 552 7.85 24.20 6.26
CA PHE A 552 9.04 23.32 6.10
C PHE A 552 9.27 22.89 4.64
N GLY A 553 8.56 23.48 3.67
CA GLY A 553 8.64 23.08 2.27
C GLY A 553 10.00 23.33 1.59
N ASP A 554 10.87 24.11 2.21
CA ASP A 554 12.24 24.40 1.77
C ASP A 554 13.27 23.39 2.28
N LEU A 555 12.91 22.55 3.26
CA LEU A 555 13.84 21.58 3.85
C LEU A 555 13.90 20.28 3.03
N PRO A 556 15.10 19.66 2.98
CA PRO A 556 15.22 18.34 2.39
C PRO A 556 14.44 17.30 3.19
N VAL A 557 13.80 16.36 2.47
CA VAL A 557 13.08 15.23 3.05
C VAL A 557 13.94 13.99 2.94
N TYR A 558 14.24 13.36 4.07
CA TYR A 558 14.95 12.10 4.17
C TYR A 558 13.97 11.00 4.58
N VAL A 559 13.77 10.03 3.71
CA VAL A 559 13.08 8.81 4.10
C VAL A 559 14.08 7.97 4.89
N CYS A 560 14.13 8.17 6.21
CA CYS A 560 15.16 7.58 7.07
C CYS A 560 15.03 6.06 7.22
N GLU A 561 13.81 5.54 7.04
CA GLU A 561 13.52 4.10 7.06
C GLU A 561 12.34 3.80 6.13
N TRP A 562 12.53 2.87 5.17
CA TRP A 562 11.45 2.41 4.33
C TRP A 562 11.54 0.93 4.01
N ASN A 563 10.37 0.31 3.86
CA ASN A 563 10.25 -1.06 3.40
C ASN A 563 8.84 -1.31 2.87
N PHE A 564 8.61 -2.47 2.24
CA PHE A 564 7.29 -2.92 1.82
C PHE A 564 6.38 -3.19 3.04
N THR A 565 6.90 -3.89 4.05
CA THR A 565 6.19 -4.25 5.27
C THR A 565 7.13 -4.18 6.49
N PRO A 566 6.63 -3.82 7.68
CA PRO A 566 7.38 -3.97 8.92
C PRO A 566 7.43 -5.44 9.39
N SER A 567 6.59 -6.33 8.85
CA SER A 567 6.56 -7.73 9.23
C SER A 567 7.83 -8.45 8.83
N VAL A 568 8.45 -9.12 9.78
CA VAL A 568 9.65 -9.93 9.60
C VAL A 568 9.34 -11.40 9.35
N ARG A 569 8.08 -11.74 9.08
CA ARG A 569 7.61 -13.11 8.79
C ARG A 569 6.72 -13.17 7.55
N ASN A 570 7.07 -12.42 6.54
CA ASN A 570 6.33 -12.36 5.28
C ASN A 570 7.24 -12.81 4.12
N TYR A 571 7.06 -14.02 3.63
CA TYR A 571 7.91 -14.60 2.57
C TYR A 571 7.90 -13.81 1.25
N ILE A 572 6.98 -12.88 1.04
CA ILE A 572 7.05 -11.91 -0.06
C ILE A 572 8.36 -11.10 -0.01
N ASN A 573 8.91 -10.84 1.19
CA ASN A 573 10.20 -10.18 1.35
C ASN A 573 11.39 -10.97 0.80
N ASP A 574 11.28 -12.29 0.71
CA ASP A 574 12.34 -13.17 0.21
C ASP A 574 12.21 -13.45 -1.30
N SER A 575 11.09 -13.08 -1.91
CA SER A 575 10.79 -13.33 -3.31
C SER A 575 11.37 -12.26 -4.26
N THR A 576 11.34 -12.55 -5.57
CA THR A 576 11.73 -11.61 -6.63
C THR A 576 10.87 -10.35 -6.65
N PHE A 577 9.61 -10.41 -6.20
CA PHE A 577 8.74 -9.25 -6.05
C PHE A 577 9.42 -8.14 -5.27
N LYS A 578 10.14 -8.46 -4.20
CA LYS A 578 10.79 -7.46 -3.37
C LYS A 578 11.84 -6.65 -4.13
N GLY A 579 12.60 -7.30 -5.00
CA GLY A 579 13.55 -6.63 -5.90
C GLY A 579 12.85 -5.69 -6.87
N ALA A 580 11.79 -6.17 -7.52
CA ALA A 580 11.00 -5.38 -8.46
C ALA A 580 10.29 -4.20 -7.77
N TYR A 581 9.72 -4.40 -6.57
CA TYR A 581 9.13 -3.37 -5.74
C TYR A 581 10.13 -2.25 -5.38
N ILE A 582 11.37 -2.60 -5.05
CA ILE A 582 12.42 -1.63 -4.73
C ILE A 582 12.75 -0.80 -5.97
N VAL A 583 13.01 -1.43 -7.12
CA VAL A 583 13.35 -0.72 -8.37
C VAL A 583 12.21 0.23 -8.78
N LYS A 584 10.96 -0.24 -8.77
CA LYS A 584 9.78 0.58 -9.07
C LYS A 584 9.74 1.83 -8.20
N ASN A 585 9.75 1.66 -6.88
CA ASN A 585 9.59 2.80 -5.98
C ASN A 585 10.76 3.79 -6.06
N ILE A 586 11.98 3.33 -6.35
CA ILE A 586 13.11 4.25 -6.60
C ILE A 586 12.88 5.04 -7.88
N ILE A 587 12.38 4.41 -8.95
CA ILE A 587 12.05 5.10 -10.21
C ILE A 587 10.94 6.13 -9.99
N ASP A 588 9.88 5.77 -9.26
CA ASP A 588 8.75 6.64 -8.99
C ASP A 588 9.17 7.88 -8.19
N LEU A 589 10.03 7.69 -7.19
CA LEU A 589 10.49 8.74 -6.29
C LEU A 589 11.66 9.57 -6.82
N TYR A 590 12.07 9.35 -8.06
CA TYR A 590 13.12 10.15 -8.69
C TYR A 590 12.76 11.65 -8.71
N GLY A 591 13.58 12.45 -8.04
CA GLY A 591 13.38 13.90 -7.88
C GLY A 591 12.47 14.31 -6.72
N GLU A 592 11.88 13.34 -6.01
CA GLU A 592 10.93 13.59 -4.92
C GLU A 592 11.57 13.59 -3.53
N VAL A 593 12.69 12.89 -3.35
CA VAL A 593 13.39 12.75 -2.07
C VAL A 593 14.90 12.95 -2.24
N GLN A 594 15.59 13.35 -1.18
CA GLN A 594 17.03 13.59 -1.21
C GLN A 594 17.83 12.42 -0.61
N SER A 595 17.21 11.58 0.17
CA SER A 595 17.83 10.39 0.79
C SER A 595 16.79 9.33 1.09
N MET A 596 17.13 8.06 0.85
CA MET A 596 16.33 6.90 1.21
C MET A 596 17.17 5.91 2.03
N GLY A 597 16.68 5.57 3.22
CA GLY A 597 17.26 4.59 4.12
C GLY A 597 16.49 3.28 4.09
N TYR A 598 17.09 2.21 3.59
CA TYR A 598 16.43 0.90 3.59
C TYR A 598 16.22 0.36 5.01
N GLY A 599 15.03 -0.18 5.29
CA GLY A 599 14.54 -0.48 6.64
C GLY A 599 15.35 -1.50 7.43
N ALA A 600 15.96 -2.52 6.76
CA ALA A 600 16.83 -3.47 7.46
C ALA A 600 17.97 -3.95 6.58
N GLY A 601 19.21 -3.85 7.08
CA GLY A 601 20.37 -4.37 6.38
C GLY A 601 20.41 -5.89 6.36
N SER A 602 20.02 -6.52 7.45
CA SER A 602 20.17 -7.96 7.65
C SER A 602 18.98 -8.57 8.38
N ASP A 603 18.58 -9.77 7.98
CA ASP A 603 17.61 -10.57 8.71
C ASP A 603 18.09 -10.96 10.12
N ARG A 604 19.40 -10.94 10.36
CA ARG A 604 19.97 -11.19 11.69
C ARG A 604 19.64 -10.10 12.71
N MET A 605 19.20 -8.94 12.31
CA MET A 605 18.64 -7.91 13.22
C MET A 605 17.44 -8.43 14.00
N TYR A 606 16.77 -9.46 13.50
CA TYR A 606 15.60 -10.13 14.07
C TYR A 606 15.91 -11.53 14.59
N SER A 607 17.14 -11.74 15.04
CA SER A 607 17.66 -13.06 15.50
C SER A 607 16.96 -13.64 16.72
N PHE A 608 16.09 -12.88 17.38
CA PHE A 608 15.21 -13.38 18.44
C PHE A 608 14.11 -14.31 17.91
N TYR A 609 13.85 -14.34 16.60
CA TYR A 609 13.04 -15.38 16.01
C TYR A 609 13.89 -16.63 15.81
N ASP A 610 13.76 -17.56 16.76
CA ASP A 610 14.40 -18.85 16.66
C ASP A 610 13.67 -19.69 15.60
N THR A 611 14.32 -19.81 14.45
CA THR A 611 13.88 -20.65 13.33
C THR A 611 15.06 -21.35 12.71
N PRO A 612 14.95 -22.66 12.44
CA PRO A 612 15.98 -23.39 11.70
C PRO A 612 16.01 -23.02 10.21
N ASP A 613 14.93 -22.43 9.69
CA ASP A 613 14.76 -22.14 8.28
C ASP A 613 15.85 -21.20 7.76
N LEU A 614 16.31 -21.44 6.54
CA LEU A 614 17.23 -20.54 5.81
C LEU A 614 16.59 -19.16 5.62
N LEU A 615 15.32 -19.12 5.29
CA LEU A 615 14.49 -17.94 5.12
C LEU A 615 13.29 -18.00 6.08
N PHE A 616 12.86 -16.86 6.55
CA PHE A 616 11.69 -16.76 7.44
C PHE A 616 10.80 -15.54 7.12
N GLY A 617 10.98 -14.91 5.95
CA GLY A 617 10.22 -13.72 5.56
C GLY A 617 10.78 -12.42 6.11
N GLY A 618 12.04 -12.39 6.48
CA GLY A 618 12.72 -11.22 7.04
C GLY A 618 12.82 -10.07 6.03
N THR A 619 12.91 -8.84 6.54
CA THR A 619 12.94 -7.62 5.72
C THR A 619 14.32 -7.20 5.26
N GLY A 620 15.37 -7.94 5.65
CA GLY A 620 16.77 -7.63 5.35
C GLY A 620 17.12 -7.73 3.87
N LEU A 621 18.20 -7.05 3.48
CA LEU A 621 18.83 -7.22 2.16
C LEU A 621 19.59 -8.54 2.06
N ILE A 622 20.08 -9.05 3.19
CA ILE A 622 20.74 -10.34 3.30
C ILE A 622 20.07 -11.20 4.36
N THR A 623 20.12 -12.51 4.16
CA THR A 623 19.62 -13.49 5.11
C THR A 623 20.40 -13.49 6.42
N LYS A 624 19.93 -14.24 7.44
CA LYS A 624 20.68 -14.45 8.70
C LYS A 624 22.05 -15.11 8.47
N GLU A 625 22.24 -15.81 7.35
CA GLU A 625 23.47 -16.46 6.92
C GLU A 625 24.24 -15.64 5.87
N ALA A 626 23.91 -14.35 5.72
CA ALA A 626 24.56 -13.40 4.83
C ALA A 626 24.55 -13.80 3.34
N VAL A 627 23.46 -14.39 2.86
CA VAL A 627 23.19 -14.60 1.43
C VAL A 627 22.40 -13.39 0.92
N LEU A 628 22.81 -12.83 -0.23
CA LEU A 628 22.10 -11.71 -0.87
C LEU A 628 20.71 -12.16 -1.34
N LYS A 629 19.71 -11.33 -1.08
CA LYS A 629 18.31 -11.54 -1.51
C LYS A 629 18.02 -10.72 -2.78
N PRO A 630 16.94 -10.99 -3.51
CA PRO A 630 16.53 -10.16 -4.66
C PRO A 630 16.47 -8.65 -4.36
N ALA A 631 16.10 -8.29 -3.12
CA ALA A 631 16.14 -6.93 -2.61
C ALA A 631 17.54 -6.27 -2.68
N ALA A 632 18.60 -7.03 -2.38
CA ALA A 632 19.98 -6.54 -2.45
C ALA A 632 20.42 -6.28 -3.90
N PHE A 633 20.02 -7.16 -4.81
CA PHE A 633 20.36 -6.99 -6.23
C PHE A 633 19.64 -5.80 -6.87
N ALA A 634 18.48 -5.41 -6.36
CA ALA A 634 17.85 -4.15 -6.77
C ALA A 634 18.78 -2.96 -6.49
N TYR A 635 19.38 -2.89 -5.30
CA TYR A 635 20.37 -1.87 -4.96
C TYR A 635 21.66 -2.00 -5.75
N ASP A 636 22.19 -3.23 -5.96
CA ASP A 636 23.36 -3.44 -6.82
C ASP A 636 23.13 -2.89 -8.23
N PHE A 637 21.96 -3.18 -8.82
CA PHE A 637 21.62 -2.69 -10.17
C PHE A 637 21.49 -1.17 -10.22
N MET A 638 20.81 -0.58 -9.25
CA MET A 638 20.69 0.87 -9.14
C MET A 638 22.05 1.56 -8.95
N ASN A 639 22.94 1.00 -8.11
CA ASN A 639 24.28 1.56 -7.86
C ASN A 639 25.23 1.43 -9.06
N ARG A 640 24.87 0.62 -10.05
CA ARG A 640 25.63 0.47 -11.32
C ARG A 640 25.11 1.37 -12.43
N LEU A 641 24.12 2.24 -12.15
CA LEU A 641 23.74 3.32 -13.04
C LEU A 641 24.85 4.35 -13.19
N PHE A 642 24.85 5.07 -14.30
CA PHE A 642 25.77 6.17 -14.55
C PHE A 642 25.26 7.47 -13.92
N PRO A 643 26.12 8.49 -13.72
CA PRO A 643 25.76 9.68 -12.95
C PRO A 643 24.85 10.68 -13.68
N TYR A 644 24.47 10.43 -14.92
CA TYR A 644 23.65 11.35 -15.68
C TYR A 644 22.37 10.66 -16.16
N TYR A 645 21.24 11.24 -15.78
CA TYR A 645 19.89 10.82 -16.18
C TYR A 645 19.63 11.19 -17.64
N VAL A 646 19.07 10.26 -18.40
CA VAL A 646 18.60 10.44 -19.79
C VAL A 646 17.07 10.45 -19.84
N GLY A 647 16.43 9.43 -19.26
CA GLY A 647 14.98 9.29 -19.27
C GLY A 647 14.48 8.18 -18.36
N LYS A 648 13.20 8.14 -18.12
CA LYS A 648 12.53 7.07 -17.40
C LYS A 648 11.14 6.80 -17.95
N SER A 649 10.62 5.61 -17.70
CA SER A 649 9.22 5.24 -17.83
C SER A 649 8.75 4.64 -16.50
N ASP A 650 7.55 4.07 -16.49
CA ASP A 650 7.03 3.36 -15.32
C ASP A 650 7.85 2.10 -14.98
N HIS A 651 8.55 1.50 -15.97
CA HIS A 651 9.26 0.23 -15.83
C HIS A 651 10.78 0.30 -15.93
N TYR A 652 11.36 1.44 -16.26
CA TYR A 652 12.81 1.56 -16.40
C TYR A 652 13.36 2.98 -16.23
N LEU A 653 14.66 3.04 -15.93
CA LEU A 653 15.45 4.27 -15.79
C LEU A 653 16.71 4.17 -16.63
N ILE A 654 16.98 5.19 -17.47
CA ILE A 654 18.10 5.26 -18.41
C ILE A 654 19.10 6.31 -17.98
N THR A 655 20.37 5.93 -17.96
CA THR A 655 21.49 6.81 -17.59
C THR A 655 22.66 6.72 -18.54
N THR A 656 23.53 7.72 -18.53
CA THR A 656 24.76 7.79 -19.33
C THR A 656 25.94 8.30 -18.51
N ASP A 657 27.16 7.97 -18.94
CA ASP A 657 28.42 8.57 -18.45
C ASP A 657 28.90 9.74 -19.33
N ARG A 658 28.15 10.12 -20.37
CA ARG A 658 28.48 11.11 -21.39
C ARG A 658 29.69 10.73 -22.25
N HIS A 659 30.16 9.47 -22.17
CA HIS A 659 31.27 8.94 -22.97
C HIS A 659 30.80 7.79 -23.88
N ASN A 660 29.56 7.90 -24.38
CA ASN A 660 28.87 6.91 -25.20
C ASN A 660 28.64 5.56 -24.52
N ASN A 661 28.51 5.55 -23.18
CA ASN A 661 28.08 4.39 -22.45
C ASN A 661 26.74 4.67 -21.77
N TYR A 662 25.90 3.65 -21.69
CA TYR A 662 24.55 3.75 -21.13
C TYR A 662 24.31 2.62 -20.16
N SER A 663 23.47 2.89 -19.15
CA SER A 663 23.03 1.90 -18.18
C SER A 663 21.53 2.06 -17.97
N ILE A 664 20.79 0.95 -17.99
CA ILE A 664 19.34 0.93 -17.88
C ILE A 664 18.99 -0.11 -16.81
N VAL A 665 18.18 0.30 -15.83
CA VAL A 665 17.57 -0.64 -14.87
C VAL A 665 16.11 -0.75 -15.20
N CYS A 666 15.61 -1.99 -15.29
CA CYS A 666 14.22 -2.30 -15.60
C CYS A 666 13.61 -3.21 -14.54
N HIS A 667 12.28 -3.16 -14.40
CA HIS A 667 11.52 -4.08 -13.59
C HIS A 667 10.19 -4.47 -14.23
N ASN A 668 9.65 -5.62 -13.84
CA ASN A 668 8.30 -6.06 -14.16
C ASN A 668 7.56 -6.44 -12.88
N GLN A 669 7.37 -5.46 -11.97
CA GLN A 669 6.65 -5.69 -10.72
C GLN A 669 5.20 -6.08 -10.99
N GLN A 670 4.77 -7.20 -10.42
CA GLN A 670 3.39 -7.66 -10.47
C GLN A 670 2.57 -7.08 -9.33
N ILE A 671 1.25 -6.95 -9.53
CA ILE A 671 0.31 -6.44 -8.54
C ILE A 671 -0.11 -7.58 -7.61
N LEU A 672 -0.14 -7.30 -6.30
CA LEU A 672 -0.63 -8.25 -5.31
C LEU A 672 -2.16 -8.28 -5.31
N ASN A 673 -2.74 -9.47 -5.22
CA ASN A 673 -4.17 -9.68 -5.26
C ASN A 673 -4.81 -9.74 -3.85
N TYR A 674 -6.12 -9.93 -3.80
CA TYR A 674 -6.86 -10.01 -2.55
C TYR A 674 -6.36 -11.11 -1.59
N ASN A 675 -5.88 -12.26 -2.11
CA ASN A 675 -5.37 -13.34 -1.26
C ASN A 675 -4.22 -12.86 -0.38
N TYR A 676 -3.35 -12.00 -0.93
CA TYR A 676 -2.29 -11.40 -0.13
C TYR A 676 -2.85 -10.53 1.00
N TYR A 677 -3.78 -9.64 0.68
CA TYR A 677 -4.29 -8.67 1.66
C TYR A 677 -5.16 -9.30 2.74
N LEU A 678 -5.78 -10.42 2.46
CA LEU A 678 -6.61 -11.17 3.40
C LEU A 678 -5.84 -12.23 4.20
N THR A 679 -4.68 -12.68 3.71
CA THR A 679 -3.84 -13.65 4.44
C THR A 679 -2.99 -12.91 5.48
N PRO A 680 -2.96 -13.34 6.75
CA PRO A 680 -2.00 -12.81 7.72
C PRO A 680 -0.57 -12.93 7.21
N GLU A 681 0.26 -11.91 7.45
CA GLU A 681 1.62 -11.90 6.90
C GLU A 681 2.46 -13.09 7.37
N THR A 682 2.22 -13.56 8.59
CA THR A 682 2.89 -14.75 9.15
C THR A 682 2.41 -16.07 8.56
N ALA A 683 1.32 -16.07 7.80
CA ALA A 683 0.70 -17.22 7.16
C ALA A 683 0.91 -17.22 5.63
N ILE A 684 1.73 -16.34 5.09
CA ILE A 684 2.07 -16.30 3.67
C ILE A 684 2.76 -17.62 3.29
N ASP A 685 2.15 -18.31 2.33
CA ASP A 685 2.61 -19.62 1.86
C ASP A 685 3.82 -19.48 0.92
N LYS A 686 4.99 -19.94 1.37
CA LYS A 686 6.23 -19.88 0.61
C LYS A 686 6.25 -20.83 -0.60
N GLU A 687 5.46 -21.92 -0.56
CA GLU A 687 5.44 -22.94 -1.63
C GLU A 687 4.63 -22.45 -2.84
N ASN A 688 3.58 -21.67 -2.59
CA ASN A 688 2.66 -21.18 -3.60
C ASN A 688 2.62 -19.65 -3.62
N ILE A 689 3.79 -19.01 -3.67
CA ILE A 689 3.91 -17.55 -3.57
C ILE A 689 3.11 -16.82 -4.67
N TRP A 690 2.94 -17.44 -5.84
CA TRP A 690 2.24 -16.87 -6.98
C TRP A 690 0.72 -16.76 -6.83
N LYS A 691 0.13 -17.44 -5.87
CA LYS A 691 -1.31 -17.28 -5.58
C LYS A 691 -1.65 -15.88 -5.04
N TYR A 692 -0.64 -15.11 -4.62
CA TYR A 692 -0.78 -13.77 -4.08
C TYR A 692 -0.68 -12.66 -5.12
N PHE A 693 -0.52 -13.00 -6.41
CA PHE A 693 -0.43 -12.03 -7.49
C PHE A 693 -1.66 -12.07 -8.39
N GLU A 694 -2.04 -10.93 -8.96
CA GLU A 694 -3.20 -10.84 -9.85
C GLU A 694 -2.97 -11.60 -11.15
N ASP A 695 -1.77 -11.49 -11.73
CA ASP A 695 -1.39 -12.23 -12.93
C ASP A 695 0.12 -12.53 -12.96
N ARG A 696 0.57 -13.18 -14.03
CA ARG A 696 1.98 -13.55 -14.28
C ARG A 696 2.40 -13.11 -15.67
N LYS A 697 2.10 -11.87 -16.04
CA LYS A 697 2.39 -11.37 -17.38
C LYS A 697 3.85 -10.99 -17.55
N SER A 698 4.41 -11.33 -18.71
CA SER A 698 5.71 -10.81 -19.12
C SER A 698 5.56 -9.38 -19.67
N LEU A 699 6.58 -8.57 -19.44
CA LEU A 699 6.70 -7.23 -19.99
C LEU A 699 7.68 -7.26 -21.16
N LYS A 700 7.27 -6.79 -22.33
CA LYS A 700 8.13 -6.58 -23.48
C LYS A 700 8.46 -5.10 -23.60
N ILE A 701 9.72 -4.77 -23.51
CA ILE A 701 10.23 -3.40 -23.65
C ILE A 701 10.79 -3.24 -25.05
N HIS A 702 10.22 -2.31 -25.82
CA HIS A 702 10.75 -1.81 -27.08
C HIS A 702 11.31 -0.40 -26.86
N LEU A 703 12.61 -0.28 -26.71
CA LEU A 703 13.27 0.98 -26.42
C LEU A 703 14.08 1.46 -27.60
N HIS A 704 13.76 2.65 -28.06
CA HIS A 704 14.51 3.35 -29.12
C HIS A 704 15.40 4.42 -28.48
N LEU A 705 16.70 4.25 -28.57
CA LEU A 705 17.69 5.27 -28.21
C LEU A 705 18.18 5.98 -29.44
N GLU A 706 18.12 7.31 -29.44
CA GLU A 706 18.49 8.19 -30.58
C GLU A 706 19.66 9.11 -30.19
N GLY A 707 20.49 9.46 -31.18
CA GLY A 707 21.63 10.33 -30.93
C GLY A 707 22.88 9.62 -30.42
N LEU A 708 22.97 8.29 -30.59
CA LEU A 708 24.15 7.53 -30.23
C LEU A 708 25.29 7.74 -31.24
N LYS A 709 26.53 7.61 -30.76
CA LYS A 709 27.68 7.52 -31.65
C LYS A 709 27.58 6.28 -32.56
N GLU A 710 27.80 6.42 -33.87
CA GLU A 710 27.80 5.29 -34.80
C GLU A 710 28.93 4.31 -34.49
N GLY A 711 28.62 3.01 -34.53
CA GLY A 711 29.60 1.96 -34.29
C GLY A 711 29.03 0.76 -33.51
N TRP A 712 29.96 0.00 -32.96
CA TRP A 712 29.64 -1.20 -32.20
C TRP A 712 29.58 -0.94 -30.71
N TYR A 713 28.61 -1.60 -30.05
CA TYR A 713 28.40 -1.58 -28.61
C TYR A 713 28.40 -3.00 -28.05
N ARG A 714 29.02 -3.16 -26.88
CA ARG A 714 28.93 -4.37 -26.07
C ARG A 714 27.83 -4.17 -25.06
N MET A 715 26.80 -5.01 -25.11
CA MET A 715 25.69 -5.01 -24.19
C MET A 715 25.84 -6.17 -23.19
N LYS A 716 25.86 -5.88 -21.91
CA LYS A 716 25.81 -6.83 -20.81
C LYS A 716 24.48 -6.71 -20.12
N ILE A 717 23.75 -7.81 -19.98
CA ILE A 717 22.41 -7.88 -19.38
C ILE A 717 22.50 -8.79 -18.16
N TYR A 718 22.20 -8.22 -17.01
CA TYR A 718 22.12 -8.94 -15.73
C TYR A 718 20.67 -9.06 -15.33
N ARG A 719 20.24 -10.25 -14.90
CA ARG A 719 18.84 -10.56 -14.57
C ARG A 719 18.71 -11.26 -13.24
N ILE A 720 17.76 -10.85 -12.43
CA ILE A 720 17.25 -11.57 -11.26
C ILE A 720 15.79 -11.91 -11.55
N SER A 721 15.47 -13.18 -11.53
CA SER A 721 14.15 -13.72 -11.80
C SER A 721 13.91 -14.96 -10.96
N GLU A 722 12.73 -15.53 -11.00
CA GLU A 722 12.37 -16.82 -10.39
C GLU A 722 13.39 -17.94 -10.74
N LYS A 723 13.93 -17.92 -11.95
CA LYS A 723 14.90 -18.91 -12.43
C LYS A 723 16.36 -18.59 -12.10
N HIS A 724 16.66 -17.37 -11.73
CA HIS A 724 18.04 -16.91 -11.59
C HIS A 724 18.21 -15.92 -10.44
N GLY A 725 19.04 -16.25 -9.50
CA GLY A 725 19.48 -15.36 -8.43
C GLY A 725 18.48 -15.18 -7.27
N SER A 726 17.33 -15.83 -7.31
CA SER A 726 16.34 -15.81 -6.23
C SER A 726 16.61 -16.92 -5.23
N ILE A 727 16.96 -16.53 -4.01
CA ILE A 727 17.25 -17.49 -2.94
C ILE A 727 16.03 -18.31 -2.52
N LEU A 728 14.83 -17.73 -2.57
CA LEU A 728 13.59 -18.42 -2.23
C LEU A 728 13.32 -19.55 -3.20
N ASP A 729 13.41 -19.26 -4.51
CA ASP A 729 13.16 -20.24 -5.56
C ASP A 729 14.23 -21.35 -5.59
N ILE A 730 15.51 -20.98 -5.40
CA ILE A 730 16.59 -21.95 -5.28
C ILE A 730 16.42 -22.86 -4.06
N TRP A 731 16.00 -22.31 -2.91
CA TRP A 731 15.71 -23.09 -1.72
C TRP A 731 14.51 -24.01 -1.90
N GLN A 732 13.49 -23.58 -2.66
CA GLN A 732 12.37 -24.44 -3.08
C GLN A 732 12.83 -25.61 -3.94
N GLU A 733 13.69 -25.37 -4.93
CA GLU A 733 14.26 -26.44 -5.78
C GLU A 733 15.05 -27.49 -4.95
N MET A 734 15.59 -27.09 -3.79
CA MET A 734 16.26 -27.97 -2.84
C MET A 734 15.34 -28.62 -1.80
N GLY A 735 14.01 -28.51 -1.99
CA GLY A 735 13.01 -29.10 -1.10
C GLY A 735 12.94 -28.45 0.28
N TYR A 736 13.33 -27.18 0.40
CA TYR A 736 13.36 -26.41 1.65
C TYR A 736 14.25 -27.02 2.73
N GLU A 737 15.41 -27.57 2.33
CA GLU A 737 16.39 -28.18 3.25
C GLU A 737 16.88 -27.15 4.30
N ASN A 738 16.85 -27.56 5.56
CA ASN A 738 17.20 -26.71 6.71
C ASN A 738 18.51 -27.12 7.40
N GLU A 739 18.94 -28.36 7.26
CA GLU A 739 20.20 -28.84 7.81
C GLU A 739 21.41 -28.46 6.94
N LEU A 740 21.65 -27.15 6.82
CA LEU A 740 22.66 -26.58 5.94
C LEU A 740 24.01 -26.46 6.64
N SER A 741 25.04 -27.06 6.05
CA SER A 741 26.42 -26.88 6.47
C SER A 741 26.97 -25.52 6.03
N ARG A 742 28.12 -25.11 6.60
CA ARG A 742 28.82 -23.89 6.15
C ARG A 742 29.22 -23.94 4.67
N ASN A 743 29.41 -25.11 4.09
CA ASN A 743 29.72 -25.26 2.67
C ASN A 743 28.47 -25.07 1.81
N ASP A 744 27.29 -25.50 2.29
CA ASP A 744 26.03 -25.29 1.61
C ASP A 744 25.69 -23.79 1.58
N ILE A 745 25.90 -23.07 2.68
CA ILE A 745 25.75 -21.60 2.71
C ILE A 745 26.70 -20.91 1.72
N LYS A 746 27.95 -21.37 1.61
CA LYS A 746 28.89 -20.85 0.61
C LYS A 746 28.43 -21.17 -0.82
N TYR A 747 27.78 -22.31 -1.01
CA TYR A 747 27.18 -22.65 -2.29
C TYR A 747 26.04 -21.69 -2.63
N PHE A 748 25.08 -21.47 -1.71
CA PHE A 748 24.01 -20.46 -1.89
C PHE A 748 24.56 -19.09 -2.26
N ARG A 749 25.59 -18.61 -1.57
CA ARG A 749 26.24 -17.32 -1.87
C ARG A 749 26.81 -17.21 -3.29
N ARG A 750 27.09 -18.36 -3.95
CA ARG A 750 27.61 -18.40 -5.34
C ARG A 750 26.56 -18.52 -6.39
N ILE A 751 25.47 -19.23 -6.09
CA ILE A 751 24.40 -19.47 -7.07
C ILE A 751 23.31 -18.39 -7.03
N CYS A 752 23.12 -17.72 -5.90
CA CYS A 752 22.23 -16.57 -5.78
C CYS A 752 22.92 -15.31 -6.35
N GLU A 753 23.21 -15.33 -7.65
CA GLU A 753 23.88 -14.27 -8.41
C GLU A 753 23.09 -13.97 -9.68
N PRO A 754 23.15 -12.72 -10.21
CA PRO A 754 22.45 -12.35 -11.43
C PRO A 754 22.94 -13.17 -12.64
N TYR A 755 22.01 -13.65 -13.44
CA TYR A 755 22.31 -14.28 -14.72
C TYR A 755 22.82 -13.25 -15.72
N LEU A 756 24.00 -13.48 -16.30
CA LEU A 756 24.66 -12.56 -17.23
C LEU A 756 24.59 -13.07 -18.66
N THR A 757 24.05 -12.24 -19.57
CA THR A 757 24.20 -12.41 -21.02
C THR A 757 25.00 -11.28 -21.63
N ILE A 758 25.78 -11.59 -22.70
CA ILE A 758 26.59 -10.60 -23.41
C ILE A 758 26.26 -10.67 -24.90
N ARG A 759 25.94 -9.49 -25.47
CA ARG A 759 25.66 -9.34 -26.90
C ARG A 759 26.53 -8.21 -27.47
N LYS A 760 26.85 -8.28 -28.76
CA LYS A 760 27.36 -7.15 -29.52
C LYS A 760 26.23 -6.64 -30.42
N VAL A 761 26.02 -5.34 -30.45
CA VAL A 761 25.00 -4.69 -31.24
C VAL A 761 25.62 -3.53 -32.02
N GLN A 762 25.14 -3.28 -33.22
CA GLN A 762 25.60 -2.18 -34.04
C GLN A 762 24.51 -1.12 -34.13
N THR A 763 24.86 0.14 -34.02
CA THR A 763 23.92 1.22 -34.26
C THR A 763 23.54 1.28 -35.73
N ASN A 764 22.28 1.58 -36.04
CA ASN A 764 21.80 1.90 -37.35
C ASN A 764 21.79 3.44 -37.49
N LYS A 765 22.86 3.99 -38.09
CA LYS A 765 23.19 5.41 -38.03
C LYS A 765 23.41 5.83 -36.59
N ASP A 766 22.53 6.69 -36.05
CA ASP A 766 22.55 7.16 -34.64
C ASP A 766 21.49 6.53 -33.76
N HIS A 767 20.87 5.41 -34.18
CA HIS A 767 19.77 4.74 -33.46
C HIS A 767 20.18 3.35 -32.96
N LEU A 768 19.74 3.01 -31.79
CA LEU A 768 19.81 1.66 -31.22
C LEU A 768 18.41 1.24 -30.75
N MET A 769 17.95 0.10 -31.28
CA MET A 769 16.73 -0.55 -30.81
C MET A 769 17.08 -1.65 -29.78
N LEU A 770 16.40 -1.64 -28.66
CA LEU A 770 16.50 -2.66 -27.62
C LEU A 770 15.17 -3.35 -27.47
N ASP A 771 15.16 -4.65 -27.66
CA ASP A 771 14.01 -5.53 -27.49
C ASP A 771 14.33 -6.49 -26.35
N GLU A 772 13.70 -6.30 -25.21
CA GLU A 772 13.90 -7.18 -24.04
C GLU A 772 12.55 -7.61 -23.48
N VAL A 773 12.49 -8.85 -23.02
CA VAL A 773 11.31 -9.40 -22.34
C VAL A 773 11.70 -9.71 -20.91
N LEU A 774 10.94 -9.15 -19.97
CA LEU A 774 11.08 -9.41 -18.54
C LEU A 774 9.98 -10.37 -18.08
N SER A 775 10.39 -11.41 -17.37
CA SER A 775 9.46 -12.30 -16.67
C SER A 775 8.72 -11.58 -15.53
N PRO A 776 7.62 -12.11 -15.01
CA PRO A 776 6.95 -11.54 -13.84
C PRO A 776 7.92 -11.33 -12.67
N ASN A 777 7.86 -10.20 -12.02
CA ASN A 777 8.72 -9.79 -10.90
C ASN A 777 10.24 -9.82 -11.19
N GLU A 778 10.63 -9.84 -12.45
CA GLU A 778 12.04 -9.76 -12.84
C GLU A 778 12.58 -8.33 -12.69
N ILE A 779 13.83 -8.21 -12.28
CA ILE A 779 14.65 -7.00 -12.42
C ILE A 779 15.80 -7.25 -13.38
N CYS A 780 16.13 -6.24 -14.16
CA CYS A 780 17.14 -6.33 -15.20
C CYS A 780 18.05 -5.09 -15.21
N LEU A 781 19.35 -5.30 -15.31
CA LEU A 781 20.33 -4.24 -15.57
C LEU A 781 20.97 -4.44 -16.94
N ILE A 782 20.84 -3.47 -17.83
CA ILE A 782 21.43 -3.47 -19.16
C ILE A 782 22.57 -2.45 -19.17
N ARG A 783 23.79 -2.89 -19.43
CA ARG A 783 24.96 -2.04 -19.56
C ARG A 783 25.47 -2.05 -20.98
N ILE A 784 25.45 -0.89 -21.65
CA ILE A 784 25.78 -0.67 -23.04
C ILE A 784 27.08 0.12 -23.09
N ARG A 785 28.15 -0.47 -23.62
CA ARG A 785 29.46 0.18 -23.76
C ARG A 785 29.88 0.27 -25.21
N TYR A 786 30.27 1.46 -25.63
CA TYR A 786 30.89 1.69 -26.94
C TYR A 786 32.23 0.95 -27.05
N ILE A 787 32.47 0.23 -28.15
CA ILE A 787 33.69 -0.55 -28.39
C ILE A 787 34.45 -0.14 -29.67
N GLY A 788 33.89 0.67 -30.54
CA GLY A 788 34.55 1.16 -31.71
C GLY A 788 33.69 1.17 -32.97
N GLU A 789 34.23 1.69 -34.06
CA GLU A 789 33.58 1.73 -35.37
C GLU A 789 33.64 0.36 -36.08
N GLU A 790 34.64 -0.46 -35.77
CA GLU A 790 34.79 -1.82 -36.29
C GLU A 790 34.56 -2.87 -35.22
N ALA A 791 33.99 -4.01 -35.60
CA ALA A 791 33.79 -5.16 -34.68
C ALA A 791 35.17 -5.81 -34.38
N ILE A 792 35.71 -5.58 -33.19
CA ILE A 792 36.92 -6.27 -32.72
C ILE A 792 36.52 -7.66 -32.21
#